data_4dfcfa4cdb5ee6797c30c09e083db1b7
#
_entry.id   4dfcfa4cdb5ee6797c30c09e083db1b7
#
_cell.length_a   1.000
_cell.length_b   1.000
_cell.length_c   1.000
_cell.angle_alpha   90.00
_cell.angle_beta   90.00
_cell.angle_gamma   90.00
#
_symmetry.space_group_name_H-M   'P 1'
#
loop_
_entity.id
_entity.type
_entity.pdbx_description
1 polymer ?
#
loop_
_entity_poly.entity_id
_entity_poly.type
_entity_poly.pdbx_seq_one_letter_code
_entity_poly.pdbx_strand_id
1 'polypeptide(L)'
;MKSREINSDPLNRSRFPVDPWRFVEVEPRAKDVGTTETLFAIGNGYLGMRGNPEEGRTSYAHGTFINGFHETWPIQHAEEAFGFAHTGQTIVNVPDAKVLKVYVDDEPLSLAVADLEDYERALDLRSGRLVRRVVWRTPAGKVVEIKSSRMVSFTDRHLALMEIEITLLEGGLAPVVVSSQIVNRQDGYTDYRPPEEPEGFDPRRTNKFNERVLNPELNWSQGDRMMLGYQTARSGMTLAVGADHYLETKNQHEAIISTIDDVGKQVYRVEAKQGEPILVRKAVAYHTSRGVPVEELTDRCRRTLDRVRDKGIDHYHDRQRAWLDEFWRDSDVVIEGQPAVQQAIRWCLFQLAQATARADQLGIPAKGVTGSGYEGHYFWDTEIYLLPFLTYTSPHAARNALRSRVILLPQARDRAAVMSQRGALFPWRTINGEEASAYYAAGTAQYHIDADIAFAFEKYRDLTGDQGFMYRDGAAVLVETARMWADLGFWRTDAHGVKSFHIHGVTGPDEYTAVVNNNLFTNVMARANLTYAASLMREMQQVDEAAYRRVAEELDLDGGEVTEWERCAKGMVIPFDETFGINPQDEKFLSSEMWDLENTPDDKRPLLLNYHPLVIYRFQVLKQADVVLAMFLQGDQFTPAQKKANFEYYDPITTGDSTLSSVVQSILAAEVGYQDMAMTYFLSGLFVDLADLHSNARDGVHIASTGGVWNALVHGFGGLRDHGGRITFDPRLPKSWPSLEFVLTIRGSRMRVRLERRSINFDVEEGGPVELSVRGEPLTVFPGTPAAVPLADQGPLLASLGSHPVVGGRREDGSVVQAVLPESHPQDIVEEVS
;
A
#
# COMPACT_ATOMS: atom_id res chain seq x y z
N MET A 1 -22.26 -17.24 -1.24
CA MET A 1 -21.22 -16.76 -0.30
C MET A 1 -20.16 -16.08 -1.13
N LYS A 2 -19.83 -14.85 -0.85
CA LYS A 2 -18.70 -14.20 -1.54
C LYS A 2 -17.46 -15.05 -1.24
N SER A 3 -16.82 -15.63 -2.25
CA SER A 3 -15.80 -16.70 -2.15
C SER A 3 -14.54 -16.35 -1.34
N ARG A 4 -14.48 -15.13 -0.79
CA ARG A 4 -13.30 -14.56 -0.08
C ARG A 4 -13.63 -14.06 1.34
N GLU A 5 -14.84 -14.29 1.81
CA GLU A 5 -15.26 -13.93 3.18
C GLU A 5 -14.76 -14.96 4.18
N ILE A 6 -14.06 -14.52 5.21
CA ILE A 6 -13.55 -15.36 6.30
C ILE A 6 -14.11 -14.91 7.66
N ASN A 7 -14.44 -15.87 8.50
CA ASN A 7 -15.04 -15.62 9.82
C ASN A 7 -14.11 -16.02 10.98
N SER A 8 -12.92 -16.49 10.66
CA SER A 8 -11.91 -16.91 11.64
C SER A 8 -10.51 -16.85 11.02
N ASP A 9 -9.49 -17.07 11.85
CA ASP A 9 -8.10 -17.15 11.39
C ASP A 9 -7.91 -18.29 10.35
N PRO A 10 -7.50 -17.97 9.10
CA PRO A 10 -7.35 -18.95 8.03
C PRO A 10 -5.97 -19.61 7.98
N LEU A 11 -5.00 -19.16 8.79
CA LEU A 11 -3.61 -19.63 8.71
C LEU A 11 -3.43 -21.03 9.29
N ASN A 12 -2.61 -21.83 8.63
CA ASN A 12 -2.14 -23.10 9.17
C ASN A 12 -1.18 -22.85 10.35
N ARG A 13 -1.67 -22.90 11.57
CA ARG A 13 -0.93 -22.56 12.79
C ARG A 13 0.09 -23.61 13.22
N SER A 14 0.08 -24.81 12.65
CA SER A 14 1.20 -25.75 12.81
C SER A 14 2.43 -25.34 12.00
N ARG A 15 2.22 -24.64 10.88
CA ARG A 15 3.29 -24.07 10.05
C ARG A 15 3.65 -22.65 10.46
N PHE A 16 2.65 -21.82 10.76
CA PHE A 16 2.79 -20.43 11.16
C PHE A 16 2.32 -20.23 12.61
N PRO A 17 3.13 -20.65 13.61
CA PRO A 17 2.72 -20.54 15.00
C PRO A 17 2.43 -19.10 15.41
N VAL A 18 1.55 -18.93 16.39
CA VAL A 18 1.21 -17.62 16.91
C VAL A 18 2.31 -17.12 17.84
N ASP A 19 2.87 -15.97 17.50
CA ASP A 19 3.81 -15.22 18.34
C ASP A 19 3.42 -13.73 18.28
N PRO A 20 3.29 -13.04 19.41
CA PRO A 20 2.77 -11.68 19.41
C PRO A 20 3.67 -10.65 18.72
N TRP A 21 4.96 -10.97 18.51
CA TRP A 21 5.95 -10.04 17.95
C TRP A 21 6.78 -10.61 16.81
N ARG A 22 6.50 -11.84 16.40
CA ARG A 22 7.18 -12.47 15.27
C ARG A 22 6.16 -13.13 14.34
N PHE A 23 6.37 -13.00 13.03
CA PHE A 23 5.71 -13.85 12.07
C PHE A 23 6.64 -15.01 11.74
N VAL A 24 6.27 -16.23 12.12
CA VAL A 24 7.15 -17.40 12.15
C VAL A 24 6.69 -18.45 11.15
N GLU A 25 7.62 -19.09 10.45
CA GLU A 25 7.42 -20.29 9.64
C GLU A 25 8.35 -21.39 10.11
N VAL A 26 7.79 -22.57 10.40
CA VAL A 26 8.56 -23.76 10.86
C VAL A 26 8.59 -24.90 9.82
N GLU A 27 7.95 -24.73 8.67
CA GLU A 27 7.91 -25.71 7.58
C GLU A 27 7.98 -24.99 6.22
N PRO A 28 9.13 -25.03 5.50
CA PRO A 28 9.23 -24.45 4.18
C PRO A 28 8.48 -25.31 3.14
N ARG A 29 7.76 -24.67 2.19
CA ARG A 29 7.06 -25.37 1.10
C ARG A 29 7.37 -24.75 -0.24
N ALA A 30 7.75 -25.58 -1.22
CA ALA A 30 8.13 -25.11 -2.55
C ALA A 30 6.95 -24.50 -3.36
N LYS A 31 5.73 -25.00 -3.14
CA LYS A 31 4.57 -24.59 -3.94
C LYS A 31 4.05 -23.17 -3.68
N ASP A 32 4.37 -22.56 -2.55
CA ASP A 32 3.95 -21.22 -2.16
C ASP A 32 5.12 -20.27 -1.89
N VAL A 33 6.27 -20.56 -2.50
CA VAL A 33 7.49 -19.76 -2.39
C VAL A 33 7.24 -18.28 -2.68
N GLY A 34 6.50 -17.94 -3.75
CA GLY A 34 6.23 -16.55 -4.11
C GLY A 34 5.49 -15.78 -3.01
N THR A 35 4.46 -16.40 -2.42
CA THR A 35 3.72 -15.82 -1.29
C THR A 35 4.61 -15.66 -0.08
N THR A 36 5.36 -16.70 0.32
CA THR A 36 6.24 -16.61 1.49
C THR A 36 7.41 -15.64 1.30
N GLU A 37 7.95 -15.48 0.10
CA GLU A 37 8.93 -14.43 -0.21
C GLU A 37 8.38 -13.03 0.06
N THR A 38 7.10 -12.81 -0.20
CA THR A 38 6.40 -11.56 0.11
C THR A 38 6.17 -11.39 1.60
N LEU A 39 5.63 -12.42 2.28
CA LEU A 39 5.28 -12.33 3.70
C LEU A 39 6.49 -12.08 4.61
N PHE A 40 7.67 -12.51 4.19
CA PHE A 40 8.95 -12.33 4.86
C PHE A 40 9.85 -11.27 4.20
N ALA A 41 9.30 -10.45 3.33
CA ALA A 41 10.04 -9.33 2.75
C ALA A 41 10.40 -8.29 3.82
N ILE A 42 11.54 -7.64 3.64
CA ILE A 42 11.99 -6.53 4.47
C ILE A 42 12.30 -5.30 3.61
N GLY A 43 12.02 -4.12 4.13
CA GLY A 43 12.24 -2.86 3.42
C GLY A 43 12.17 -1.66 4.35
N ASN A 44 12.39 -0.47 3.79
CA ASN A 44 12.30 0.79 4.53
C ASN A 44 11.54 1.90 3.78
N GLY A 45 10.85 1.55 2.69
CA GLY A 45 10.14 2.51 1.84
C GLY A 45 11.00 3.08 0.71
N TYR A 46 12.33 2.92 0.77
CA TYR A 46 13.25 3.21 -0.33
C TYR A 46 13.82 1.91 -0.91
N LEU A 47 14.46 1.11 -0.08
CA LEU A 47 15.03 -0.19 -0.45
C LEU A 47 14.15 -1.31 0.08
N GLY A 48 13.86 -2.31 -0.73
CA GLY A 48 13.14 -3.51 -0.37
C GLY A 48 13.83 -4.77 -0.86
N MET A 49 13.76 -5.81 -0.06
CA MET A 49 14.32 -7.13 -0.34
C MET A 49 13.28 -8.19 0.00
N ARG A 50 12.92 -9.01 -0.99
CA ARG A 50 12.03 -10.15 -0.76
C ARG A 50 12.66 -11.17 0.19
N GLY A 51 11.81 -11.94 0.85
CA GLY A 51 12.20 -12.97 1.83
C GLY A 51 12.78 -14.24 1.18
N ASN A 52 13.56 -14.10 0.10
CA ASN A 52 14.24 -15.23 -0.55
C ASN A 52 15.23 -15.89 0.41
N PRO A 53 15.41 -17.23 0.32
CA PRO A 53 16.53 -17.90 0.98
C PRO A 53 17.88 -17.33 0.54
N GLU A 54 18.84 -17.26 1.46
CA GLU A 54 20.17 -16.68 1.20
C GLU A 54 20.96 -17.47 0.15
N GLU A 55 20.68 -18.76 -0.01
CA GLU A 55 21.34 -19.64 -0.98
C GLU A 55 21.03 -19.23 -2.42
N GLY A 56 20.00 -18.44 -2.65
CA GLY A 56 19.62 -17.92 -3.95
C GLY A 56 19.19 -18.98 -4.96
N ARG A 57 18.77 -20.15 -4.48
CA ARG A 57 18.19 -21.25 -5.25
C ARG A 57 16.71 -21.37 -4.91
N THR A 58 15.89 -21.79 -5.87
CA THR A 58 14.45 -21.98 -5.67
C THR A 58 13.76 -20.68 -5.21
N SER A 59 13.64 -19.72 -6.11
CA SER A 59 12.95 -18.43 -5.88
C SER A 59 11.86 -18.24 -6.90
N TYR A 60 10.76 -17.63 -6.47
CA TYR A 60 9.73 -17.13 -7.40
C TYR A 60 10.22 -15.84 -8.09
N ALA A 61 10.76 -14.90 -7.33
CA ALA A 61 11.35 -13.66 -7.82
C ALA A 61 12.51 -13.21 -6.93
N HIS A 62 13.69 -12.95 -7.52
CA HIS A 62 14.87 -12.49 -6.78
C HIS A 62 14.77 -11.02 -6.31
N GLY A 63 13.59 -10.49 -6.11
CA GLY A 63 13.28 -9.09 -5.91
C GLY A 63 14.18 -8.37 -4.89
N THR A 64 14.95 -7.44 -5.40
CA THR A 64 15.50 -6.30 -4.68
C THR A 64 15.05 -5.06 -5.44
N PHE A 65 14.32 -4.17 -4.79
CA PHE A 65 13.66 -3.03 -5.42
C PHE A 65 14.07 -1.74 -4.74
N ILE A 66 14.18 -0.68 -5.55
CA ILE A 66 14.40 0.69 -5.05
C ILE A 66 13.22 1.53 -5.49
N ASN A 67 12.51 2.12 -4.53
CA ASN A 67 11.36 2.98 -4.79
C ASN A 67 11.73 4.13 -5.73
N GLY A 68 10.94 4.32 -6.79
CA GLY A 68 11.16 5.34 -7.80
C GLY A 68 12.22 4.99 -8.86
N PHE A 69 13.00 3.92 -8.68
CA PHE A 69 13.96 3.47 -9.68
C PHE A 69 13.25 2.57 -10.71
N HIS A 70 13.09 3.07 -11.91
CA HIS A 70 12.25 2.47 -12.94
C HIS A 70 12.88 2.52 -14.32
N GLU A 71 12.42 1.64 -15.18
CA GLU A 71 12.66 1.71 -16.62
C GLU A 71 11.37 2.11 -17.33
N THR A 72 11.53 2.71 -18.51
CA THR A 72 10.43 3.13 -19.39
C THR A 72 10.33 2.25 -20.62
N TRP A 73 9.12 2.14 -21.15
CA TRP A 73 8.85 1.40 -22.38
C TRP A 73 7.69 2.06 -23.15
N PRO A 74 7.68 1.97 -24.51
CA PRO A 74 6.59 2.55 -25.31
C PRO A 74 5.32 1.73 -25.14
N ILE A 75 4.22 2.41 -24.79
CA ILE A 75 2.89 1.81 -24.79
C ILE A 75 2.43 1.67 -26.25
N GLN A 76 1.98 0.49 -26.62
CA GLN A 76 1.38 0.22 -27.92
C GLN A 76 -0.15 0.18 -27.78
N HIS A 77 -0.84 1.09 -28.42
CA HIS A 77 -2.30 1.10 -28.54
C HIS A 77 -2.72 0.42 -29.83
N ALA A 78 -3.88 -0.24 -29.82
CA ALA A 78 -4.45 -0.79 -31.05
C ALA A 78 -4.78 0.32 -32.05
N GLU A 79 -5.29 1.45 -31.54
CA GLU A 79 -5.49 2.71 -32.25
C GLU A 79 -5.01 3.85 -31.37
N GLU A 80 -4.19 4.74 -31.90
CA GLU A 80 -3.69 5.90 -31.19
C GLU A 80 -4.68 7.07 -31.26
N ALA A 81 -4.80 7.82 -30.17
CA ALA A 81 -5.53 9.07 -30.11
C ALA A 81 -4.73 10.13 -29.36
N PHE A 82 -5.06 11.40 -29.61
CA PHE A 82 -4.44 12.52 -28.93
C PHE A 82 -4.60 12.39 -27.41
N GLY A 83 -3.52 12.59 -26.66
CA GLY A 83 -3.53 12.57 -25.20
C GLY A 83 -3.47 11.18 -24.56
N PHE A 84 -3.39 10.10 -25.33
CA PHE A 84 -3.13 8.78 -24.78
C PHE A 84 -1.72 8.72 -24.17
N ALA A 85 -1.57 7.90 -23.11
CA ALA A 85 -0.26 7.65 -22.53
C ALA A 85 0.63 6.90 -23.50
N HIS A 86 1.85 7.42 -23.75
CA HIS A 86 2.79 6.81 -24.68
C HIS A 86 3.92 6.04 -23.99
N THR A 87 4.13 6.30 -22.69
CA THR A 87 5.26 5.79 -21.93
C THR A 87 4.81 5.02 -20.70
N GLY A 88 5.00 3.72 -20.72
CA GLY A 88 4.87 2.88 -19.54
C GLY A 88 6.10 2.98 -18.64
N GLN A 89 5.92 2.72 -17.36
CA GLN A 89 6.96 2.78 -16.34
C GLN A 89 6.89 1.50 -15.50
N THR A 90 8.05 0.89 -15.22
CA THR A 90 8.10 -0.33 -14.42
C THR A 90 9.29 -0.29 -13.48
N ILE A 91 9.06 -0.58 -12.19
CA ILE A 91 10.12 -0.68 -11.20
C ILE A 91 11.13 -1.75 -11.61
N VAL A 92 12.42 -1.44 -11.48
CA VAL A 92 13.50 -2.35 -11.89
C VAL A 92 13.90 -3.25 -10.73
N ASN A 93 14.06 -4.53 -11.00
CA ASN A 93 14.73 -5.45 -10.10
C ASN A 93 16.25 -5.17 -10.16
N VAL A 94 16.79 -4.54 -9.11
CA VAL A 94 18.20 -4.15 -9.04
C VAL A 94 19.10 -5.34 -8.68
N PRO A 95 20.44 -5.25 -8.87
CA PRO A 95 21.35 -6.34 -8.57
C PRO A 95 21.13 -6.90 -7.17
N ASP A 96 21.01 -8.23 -7.09
CA ASP A 96 20.69 -8.97 -5.88
C ASP A 96 21.92 -9.20 -5.03
N ALA A 97 22.00 -8.50 -3.89
CA ALA A 97 23.08 -8.68 -2.91
C ALA A 97 22.70 -9.62 -1.76
N LYS A 98 21.51 -10.24 -1.76
CA LYS A 98 21.06 -11.16 -0.70
C LYS A 98 21.77 -12.50 -0.70
N VAL A 99 22.46 -12.84 -1.78
CA VAL A 99 23.02 -14.18 -2.02
C VAL A 99 24.20 -14.46 -1.12
N LEU A 100 24.06 -15.49 -0.29
CA LEU A 100 25.09 -16.09 0.58
C LEU A 100 24.99 -17.62 0.46
N LYS A 101 25.73 -18.20 -0.50
CA LYS A 101 25.72 -19.65 -0.75
C LYS A 101 26.65 -20.35 0.21
N VAL A 102 26.18 -21.45 0.78
CA VAL A 102 26.95 -22.33 1.69
C VAL A 102 27.14 -23.70 1.07
N TYR A 103 28.36 -24.19 1.11
CA TYR A 103 28.74 -25.55 0.70
C TYR A 103 29.48 -26.19 1.86
N VAL A 104 29.19 -27.45 2.11
CA VAL A 104 29.88 -28.29 3.10
C VAL A 104 30.28 -29.58 2.43
N ASP A 105 31.56 -29.94 2.42
CA ASP A 105 32.10 -31.07 1.65
C ASP A 105 31.70 -31.05 0.17
N ASP A 106 31.77 -29.89 -0.47
CA ASP A 106 31.30 -29.60 -1.84
C ASP A 106 29.77 -29.71 -2.08
N GLU A 107 28.97 -30.10 -1.07
CA GLU A 107 27.52 -30.17 -1.17
C GLU A 107 26.89 -28.80 -0.89
N PRO A 108 26.07 -28.26 -1.82
CA PRO A 108 25.38 -27.01 -1.59
C PRO A 108 24.15 -27.15 -0.69
N LEU A 109 23.98 -26.25 0.26
CA LEU A 109 22.69 -26.13 0.92
C LEU A 109 21.61 -25.71 -0.10
N SER A 110 20.51 -26.45 -0.15
CA SER A 110 19.31 -26.12 -0.92
C SER A 110 18.09 -26.60 -0.17
N LEU A 111 17.26 -25.67 0.31
CA LEU A 111 16.06 -26.00 1.10
C LEU A 111 15.08 -26.96 0.40
N ALA A 112 15.09 -26.98 -0.94
CA ALA A 112 14.20 -27.85 -1.72
C ALA A 112 14.52 -29.35 -1.59
N VAL A 113 15.79 -29.69 -1.24
CA VAL A 113 16.27 -31.07 -1.23
C VAL A 113 17.08 -31.44 0.03
N ALA A 114 17.33 -30.46 0.91
CA ALA A 114 18.11 -30.66 2.12
C ALA A 114 17.37 -31.54 3.13
N ASP A 115 18.10 -32.44 3.79
CA ASP A 115 17.60 -33.19 4.96
C ASP A 115 17.66 -32.25 6.17
N LEU A 116 16.53 -31.62 6.48
CA LEU A 116 16.41 -30.63 7.56
C LEU A 116 16.00 -31.33 8.86
N GLU A 117 16.87 -31.28 9.88
CA GLU A 117 16.53 -31.73 11.23
C GLU A 117 15.73 -30.66 11.99
N ASP A 118 15.96 -29.37 11.69
CA ASP A 118 15.23 -28.26 12.28
C ASP A 118 15.20 -27.08 11.31
N TYR A 119 14.09 -26.32 11.34
CA TYR A 119 13.89 -25.13 10.53
C TYR A 119 12.99 -24.13 11.24
N GLU A 120 13.43 -22.91 11.37
CA GLU A 120 12.62 -21.75 11.73
C GLU A 120 13.05 -20.55 10.89
N ARG A 121 12.08 -19.85 10.33
CA ARG A 121 12.24 -18.52 9.75
C ARG A 121 11.26 -17.57 10.42
N ALA A 122 11.72 -16.38 10.82
CA ALA A 122 10.89 -15.42 11.50
C ALA A 122 11.17 -13.99 11.04
N LEU A 123 10.12 -13.24 10.79
CA LEU A 123 10.17 -11.79 10.70
C LEU A 123 9.93 -11.23 12.11
N ASP A 124 10.98 -10.72 12.74
CA ASP A 124 10.93 -10.12 14.06
C ASP A 124 10.48 -8.65 13.94
N LEU A 125 9.28 -8.35 14.40
CA LEU A 125 8.63 -7.06 14.28
C LEU A 125 9.21 -6.00 15.22
N ARG A 126 9.93 -6.40 16.27
CA ARG A 126 10.60 -5.49 17.21
C ARG A 126 12.00 -5.07 16.78
N SER A 127 12.71 -5.95 16.11
CA SER A 127 14.05 -5.64 15.59
C SER A 127 14.08 -5.29 14.10
N GLY A 128 12.98 -5.56 13.38
CA GLY A 128 12.88 -5.36 11.94
C GLY A 128 13.84 -6.27 11.15
N ARG A 129 14.13 -7.46 11.69
CA ARG A 129 15.04 -8.43 11.10
C ARG A 129 14.30 -9.65 10.61
N LEU A 130 14.65 -10.10 9.42
CA LEU A 130 14.35 -11.45 8.97
C LEU A 130 15.43 -12.36 9.52
N VAL A 131 15.07 -13.31 10.36
CA VAL A 131 15.99 -14.28 10.96
C VAL A 131 15.61 -15.69 10.53
N ARG A 132 16.62 -16.54 10.37
CA ARG A 132 16.42 -17.94 10.01
C ARG A 132 17.41 -18.82 10.75
N ARG A 133 16.97 -19.99 11.17
CA ARG A 133 17.78 -21.06 11.72
C ARG A 133 17.48 -22.35 10.94
N VAL A 134 18.52 -23.04 10.52
CA VAL A 134 18.46 -24.32 9.80
C VAL A 134 19.43 -25.28 10.47
N VAL A 135 18.99 -26.50 10.78
CA VAL A 135 19.88 -27.61 11.11
C VAL A 135 19.78 -28.61 9.97
N TRP A 136 20.90 -28.78 9.28
CA TRP A 136 20.98 -29.56 8.05
C TRP A 136 21.91 -30.75 8.23
N ARG A 137 21.40 -31.96 7.94
CA ARG A 137 22.24 -33.17 7.80
C ARG A 137 22.70 -33.29 6.36
N THR A 138 24.03 -33.20 6.15
CA THR A 138 24.61 -33.29 4.81
C THR A 138 24.52 -34.73 4.28
N PRO A 139 24.63 -34.97 2.96
CA PRO A 139 24.72 -36.31 2.40
C PRO A 139 25.90 -37.13 2.96
N ALA A 140 26.98 -36.46 3.38
CA ALA A 140 28.12 -37.10 4.04
C ALA A 140 27.88 -37.39 5.53
N GLY A 141 26.68 -37.13 6.09
CA GLY A 141 26.27 -37.41 7.46
C GLY A 141 26.73 -36.39 8.49
N LYS A 142 27.27 -35.26 8.10
CA LYS A 142 27.64 -34.15 9.00
C LYS A 142 26.40 -33.34 9.35
N VAL A 143 26.31 -32.82 10.58
CA VAL A 143 25.22 -31.95 11.02
C VAL A 143 25.75 -30.53 11.17
N VAL A 144 25.08 -29.60 10.48
CA VAL A 144 25.48 -28.20 10.40
C VAL A 144 24.31 -27.29 10.82
N GLU A 145 24.56 -26.41 11.78
CA GLU A 145 23.64 -25.32 12.13
C GLU A 145 24.01 -24.07 11.33
N ILE A 146 23.01 -23.46 10.71
CA ILE A 146 23.16 -22.23 9.96
C ILE A 146 22.14 -21.24 10.51
N LYS A 147 22.62 -20.13 11.04
CA LYS A 147 21.81 -19.00 11.46
C LYS A 147 22.04 -17.84 10.51
N SER A 148 21.01 -17.26 9.98
CA SER A 148 21.13 -16.06 9.15
C SER A 148 20.22 -14.95 9.64
N SER A 149 20.61 -13.70 9.40
CA SER A 149 19.77 -12.55 9.61
C SER A 149 19.95 -11.51 8.51
N ARG A 150 18.89 -10.77 8.25
CA ARG A 150 18.85 -9.71 7.25
C ARG A 150 18.07 -8.54 7.78
N MET A 151 18.55 -7.32 7.54
CA MET A 151 17.94 -6.05 7.93
C MET A 151 18.09 -5.04 6.81
N VAL A 152 17.03 -4.29 6.50
CA VAL A 152 17.07 -3.03 5.73
C VAL A 152 16.90 -1.90 6.72
N SER A 153 17.84 -0.96 6.77
CA SER A 153 17.90 0.04 7.85
C SER A 153 16.79 1.08 7.73
N PHE A 154 16.01 1.29 8.78
CA PHE A 154 15.03 2.41 8.89
C PHE A 154 15.71 3.74 9.19
N THR A 155 16.94 3.73 9.65
CA THR A 155 17.68 4.94 10.04
C THR A 155 18.73 5.40 9.02
N ASP A 156 19.21 4.50 8.15
CA ASP A 156 20.05 4.83 6.99
C ASP A 156 19.39 4.30 5.71
N ARG A 157 18.88 5.22 4.91
CA ARG A 157 18.03 4.94 3.73
C ARG A 157 18.63 3.94 2.76
N HIS A 158 19.93 3.95 2.62
CA HIS A 158 20.67 3.25 1.56
C HIS A 158 21.32 1.94 2.01
N LEU A 159 21.13 1.54 3.28
CA LEU A 159 21.88 0.47 3.93
C LEU A 159 21.02 -0.79 4.18
N ALA A 160 21.58 -1.95 3.81
CA ALA A 160 21.14 -3.25 4.27
C ALA A 160 22.30 -4.01 4.94
N LEU A 161 21.97 -4.80 5.94
CA LEU A 161 22.92 -5.62 6.69
C LEU A 161 22.50 -7.09 6.65
N MET A 162 23.47 -7.98 6.50
CA MET A 162 23.25 -9.43 6.45
C MET A 162 24.31 -10.12 7.27
N GLU A 163 23.91 -11.20 7.93
CA GLU A 163 24.82 -12.03 8.72
C GLU A 163 24.49 -13.50 8.48
N ILE A 164 25.51 -14.33 8.43
CA ILE A 164 25.36 -15.78 8.43
C ILE A 164 26.39 -16.39 9.35
N GLU A 165 25.93 -17.20 10.31
CA GLU A 165 26.76 -17.98 11.23
C GLU A 165 26.61 -19.46 10.90
N ILE A 166 27.70 -20.16 10.72
CA ILE A 166 27.75 -21.58 10.36
C ILE A 166 28.56 -22.31 11.44
N THR A 167 27.97 -23.34 12.04
CA THR A 167 28.62 -24.17 13.05
C THR A 167 28.45 -25.64 12.70
N LEU A 168 29.56 -26.34 12.56
CA LEU A 168 29.55 -27.78 12.44
C LEU A 168 29.24 -28.41 13.80
N LEU A 169 28.04 -29.01 13.94
CA LEU A 169 27.61 -29.64 15.21
C LEU A 169 28.14 -31.04 15.37
N GLU A 170 28.20 -31.84 14.26
CA GLU A 170 28.70 -33.22 14.23
C GLU A 170 29.56 -33.43 12.98
N GLY A 171 30.60 -34.24 13.07
CA GLY A 171 31.43 -34.65 11.94
C GLY A 171 32.91 -34.27 12.02
N GLY A 172 33.36 -33.69 13.13
CA GLY A 172 34.77 -33.41 13.46
C GLY A 172 35.37 -32.24 12.65
N LEU A 173 35.64 -32.44 11.36
CA LEU A 173 36.25 -31.45 10.46
C LEU A 173 35.49 -31.48 9.11
N ALA A 174 35.27 -30.32 8.53
CA ALA A 174 34.65 -30.17 7.19
C ALA A 174 35.20 -28.95 6.43
N PRO A 175 35.49 -29.05 5.12
CA PRO A 175 35.68 -27.90 4.29
C PRO A 175 34.29 -27.19 4.12
N VAL A 176 34.23 -25.92 4.46
CA VAL A 176 33.08 -25.08 4.31
C VAL A 176 33.41 -23.93 3.35
N VAL A 177 32.57 -23.72 2.33
CA VAL A 177 32.69 -22.59 1.41
C VAL A 177 31.49 -21.66 1.59
N VAL A 178 31.76 -20.39 1.88
CA VAL A 178 30.76 -19.35 1.90
C VAL A 178 31.00 -18.42 0.70
N SER A 179 30.04 -18.34 -0.22
CA SER A 179 30.09 -17.46 -1.39
C SER A 179 29.07 -16.35 -1.29
N SER A 180 29.53 -15.18 -0.90
CA SER A 180 28.73 -13.95 -0.91
C SER A 180 28.76 -13.34 -2.31
N GLN A 181 27.58 -12.96 -2.84
CA GLN A 181 27.48 -12.45 -4.21
C GLN A 181 26.63 -11.17 -4.28
N ILE A 182 26.94 -10.31 -5.24
CA ILE A 182 26.03 -9.34 -5.82
C ILE A 182 25.82 -9.78 -7.28
N VAL A 183 24.57 -10.03 -7.68
CA VAL A 183 24.27 -10.59 -9.00
C VAL A 183 23.20 -9.73 -9.69
N ASN A 184 23.54 -9.21 -10.87
CA ASN A 184 22.55 -8.64 -11.77
C ASN A 184 21.87 -9.76 -12.57
N ARG A 185 20.56 -9.97 -12.32
CA ARG A 185 19.79 -11.06 -12.89
C ARG A 185 18.77 -10.55 -13.93
N GLN A 186 19.13 -9.58 -14.71
CA GLN A 186 18.25 -8.91 -15.68
C GLN A 186 18.19 -9.60 -17.06
N ASP A 187 18.74 -10.78 -17.16
CA ASP A 187 18.83 -11.55 -18.40
C ASP A 187 17.52 -12.24 -18.82
N GLY A 188 16.42 -11.95 -18.13
CA GLY A 188 15.10 -12.55 -18.42
C GLY A 188 15.03 -14.06 -18.16
N TYR A 189 16.06 -14.64 -17.54
CA TYR A 189 16.10 -16.06 -17.23
C TYR A 189 15.00 -16.45 -16.27
N THR A 190 14.07 -17.29 -16.76
CA THR A 190 12.92 -17.82 -15.99
C THR A 190 13.22 -19.14 -15.29
N ASP A 191 14.47 -19.59 -15.27
CA ASP A 191 14.90 -20.91 -14.78
C ASP A 191 14.55 -21.21 -13.31
N TYR A 192 14.03 -20.25 -12.60
CA TYR A 192 13.70 -20.38 -11.17
C TYR A 192 12.19 -20.40 -10.89
N ARG A 193 11.35 -20.21 -11.90
CA ARG A 193 9.91 -20.28 -11.71
C ARG A 193 9.43 -21.73 -11.74
N PRO A 194 8.50 -22.12 -10.83
CA PRO A 194 7.75 -23.34 -11.02
C PRO A 194 7.06 -23.32 -12.39
N PRO A 195 6.79 -24.47 -13.03
CA PRO A 195 5.95 -24.53 -14.23
C PRO A 195 4.68 -23.72 -13.97
N GLU A 196 4.49 -22.66 -14.75
CA GLU A 196 3.36 -21.74 -14.52
C GLU A 196 2.06 -22.46 -14.86
N GLU A 197 1.08 -22.40 -13.96
CA GLU A 197 -0.32 -22.48 -14.39
C GLU A 197 -0.55 -21.35 -15.39
N PRO A 198 -1.29 -21.58 -16.50
CA PRO A 198 -1.51 -20.56 -17.51
C PRO A 198 -2.09 -19.32 -16.81
N GLU A 199 -1.32 -18.23 -16.77
CA GLU A 199 -1.80 -16.95 -16.29
C GLU A 199 -2.95 -16.52 -17.19
N GLY A 200 -4.15 -16.36 -16.66
CA GLY A 200 -5.26 -15.76 -17.36
C GLY A 200 -4.84 -14.38 -17.89
N PHE A 201 -5.37 -13.98 -19.03
CA PHE A 201 -5.15 -12.66 -19.60
C PHE A 201 -5.63 -11.58 -18.60
N ASP A 202 -4.72 -10.80 -18.06
CA ASP A 202 -5.04 -9.60 -17.30
C ASP A 202 -4.73 -8.36 -18.15
N PRO A 203 -5.75 -7.62 -18.64
CA PRO A 203 -5.55 -6.48 -19.51
C PRO A 203 -4.81 -5.30 -18.85
N ARG A 204 -4.65 -5.35 -17.52
CA ARG A 204 -3.90 -4.34 -16.75
C ARG A 204 -2.41 -4.64 -16.64
N ARG A 205 -1.99 -5.86 -17.02
CA ARG A 205 -0.58 -6.27 -17.04
C ARG A 205 -0.04 -6.05 -18.45
N THR A 206 0.82 -5.08 -18.59
CA THR A 206 1.49 -4.78 -19.85
C THR A 206 2.98 -5.02 -19.70
N ASN A 207 3.49 -5.87 -20.58
CA ASN A 207 4.87 -6.15 -20.98
C ASN A 207 5.94 -6.42 -19.90
N LYS A 208 6.56 -7.56 -20.09
CA LYS A 208 7.89 -7.90 -19.57
C LYS A 208 8.95 -7.20 -20.43
N PHE A 209 10.03 -6.72 -19.83
CA PHE A 209 11.19 -6.29 -20.59
C PHE A 209 11.79 -7.49 -21.34
N ASN A 210 11.83 -7.41 -22.66
CA ASN A 210 12.44 -8.43 -23.52
C ASN A 210 13.93 -8.17 -23.76
N GLU A 211 14.44 -7.01 -23.30
CA GLU A 211 15.79 -6.54 -23.52
C GLU A 211 16.47 -6.27 -22.18
N ARG A 212 17.80 -6.21 -22.18
CA ARG A 212 18.59 -5.84 -21.03
C ARG A 212 18.23 -4.42 -20.57
N VAL A 213 17.91 -4.27 -19.29
CA VAL A 213 17.51 -3.00 -18.68
C VAL A 213 18.68 -2.27 -18.04
N LEU A 214 19.56 -2.98 -17.34
CA LEU A 214 20.72 -2.40 -16.65
C LEU A 214 22.00 -2.68 -17.43
N ASN A 215 22.57 -1.65 -18.02
CA ASN A 215 23.86 -1.70 -18.71
C ASN A 215 24.99 -1.47 -17.70
N PRO A 216 26.02 -2.33 -17.64
CA PRO A 216 27.14 -2.15 -16.74
C PRO A 216 28.01 -0.98 -17.21
N GLU A 217 28.36 -0.11 -16.26
CA GLU A 217 29.23 1.06 -16.48
C GLU A 217 30.53 0.94 -15.69
N LEU A 218 30.48 0.26 -14.53
CA LEU A 218 31.61 0.18 -13.63
C LEU A 218 31.57 -1.09 -12.78
N ASN A 219 32.72 -1.73 -12.61
CA ASN A 219 32.93 -2.75 -11.58
C ASN A 219 34.35 -2.68 -11.03
N TRP A 220 34.50 -2.91 -9.74
CA TRP A 220 35.83 -3.09 -9.11
C TRP A 220 35.71 -3.77 -7.76
N SER A 221 36.85 -4.35 -7.31
CA SER A 221 37.00 -4.90 -5.97
C SER A 221 38.33 -4.53 -5.36
N GLN A 222 38.35 -4.28 -4.04
CA GLN A 222 39.56 -3.96 -3.30
C GLN A 222 39.42 -4.37 -1.83
N GLY A 223 40.35 -5.18 -1.34
CA GLY A 223 40.25 -5.72 0.02
C GLY A 223 39.00 -6.60 0.14
N ASP A 224 38.12 -6.28 1.09
CA ASP A 224 36.87 -6.98 1.33
C ASP A 224 35.65 -6.22 0.74
N ARG A 225 35.91 -5.20 -0.11
CA ARG A 225 34.90 -4.35 -0.75
C ARG A 225 34.75 -4.66 -2.22
N MET A 226 33.50 -4.73 -2.68
CA MET A 226 33.16 -4.81 -4.10
C MET A 226 32.09 -3.77 -4.47
N MET A 227 32.16 -3.29 -5.72
CA MET A 227 31.25 -2.28 -6.29
C MET A 227 30.83 -2.68 -7.69
N LEU A 228 29.55 -2.50 -8.02
CA LEU A 228 28.99 -2.60 -9.36
C LEU A 228 28.15 -1.36 -9.63
N GLY A 229 28.23 -0.85 -10.85
CA GLY A 229 27.51 0.33 -11.28
C GLY A 229 26.84 0.14 -12.62
N TYR A 230 25.64 0.73 -12.79
CA TYR A 230 24.79 0.52 -13.96
C TYR A 230 24.05 1.78 -14.37
N GLN A 231 23.66 1.81 -15.64
CA GLN A 231 22.70 2.77 -16.17
C GLN A 231 21.52 2.02 -16.80
N THR A 232 20.30 2.53 -16.60
CA THR A 232 19.12 2.02 -17.29
C THR A 232 19.16 2.32 -18.78
N ALA A 233 18.59 1.43 -19.60
CA ALA A 233 18.69 1.53 -21.05
C ALA A 233 17.92 2.71 -21.65
N ARG A 234 16.77 3.10 -21.08
CA ARG A 234 15.86 4.11 -21.65
C ARG A 234 15.56 5.26 -20.69
N SER A 235 15.25 4.99 -19.43
CA SER A 235 14.91 6.04 -18.46
C SER A 235 16.08 6.95 -18.08
N GLY A 236 17.33 6.55 -18.37
CA GLY A 236 18.55 7.31 -18.09
C GLY A 236 18.89 7.40 -16.61
N MET A 237 18.34 6.50 -15.79
CA MET A 237 18.65 6.44 -14.36
C MET A 237 19.95 5.66 -14.12
N THR A 238 20.68 6.07 -13.08
CA THR A 238 21.92 5.43 -12.68
C THR A 238 21.80 4.74 -11.34
N LEU A 239 22.56 3.67 -11.15
CA LEU A 239 22.59 2.84 -9.95
C LEU A 239 24.01 2.46 -9.61
N ALA A 240 24.37 2.54 -8.33
CA ALA A 240 25.53 1.85 -7.78
C ALA A 240 25.13 0.96 -6.62
N VAL A 241 25.75 -0.21 -6.52
CA VAL A 241 25.65 -1.12 -5.39
C VAL A 241 27.03 -1.52 -4.93
N GLY A 242 27.25 -1.47 -3.61
CA GLY A 242 28.52 -1.88 -3.02
C GLY A 242 28.31 -2.76 -1.79
N ALA A 243 29.27 -3.64 -1.51
CA ALA A 243 29.28 -4.44 -0.30
C ALA A 243 30.65 -4.49 0.35
N ASP A 244 30.67 -4.41 1.70
CA ASP A 244 31.79 -4.73 2.57
C ASP A 244 31.52 -6.06 3.27
N HIS A 245 32.58 -6.82 3.51
CA HIS A 245 32.51 -8.12 4.16
C HIS A 245 33.42 -8.18 5.38
N TYR A 246 32.98 -8.92 6.38
CA TYR A 246 33.69 -9.14 7.63
C TYR A 246 33.59 -10.64 7.97
N LEU A 247 34.73 -11.29 8.20
CA LEU A 247 34.80 -12.70 8.63
C LEU A 247 35.35 -12.78 10.06
N GLU A 248 34.64 -13.47 10.92
CA GLU A 248 35.05 -13.79 12.29
C GLU A 248 35.05 -15.31 12.46
N THR A 249 36.23 -15.90 12.64
CA THR A 249 36.37 -17.32 12.89
C THR A 249 37.78 -17.63 13.46
N LYS A 250 37.88 -18.66 14.27
CA LYS A 250 39.19 -19.23 14.69
C LYS A 250 39.69 -20.32 13.75
N ASN A 251 38.88 -20.72 12.78
CA ASN A 251 39.23 -21.72 11.80
C ASN A 251 40.24 -21.19 10.78
N GLN A 252 41.06 -22.04 10.23
CA GLN A 252 41.95 -21.71 9.12
C GLN A 252 41.08 -21.41 7.89
N HIS A 253 41.40 -20.33 7.20
CA HIS A 253 40.60 -19.87 6.04
C HIS A 253 41.43 -19.18 4.96
N GLU A 254 40.86 -19.14 3.75
CA GLU A 254 41.33 -18.39 2.60
C GLU A 254 40.14 -17.49 2.10
N ALA A 255 40.45 -16.27 1.64
CA ALA A 255 39.47 -15.34 1.10
C ALA A 255 39.85 -14.94 -0.33
N ILE A 256 38.87 -14.95 -1.24
CA ILE A 256 39.02 -14.55 -2.65
C ILE A 256 37.89 -13.61 -3.03
N ILE A 257 38.24 -12.45 -3.59
CA ILE A 257 37.28 -11.48 -4.13
C ILE A 257 37.47 -11.30 -5.62
N SER A 258 36.36 -11.10 -6.35
CA SER A 258 36.37 -10.82 -7.79
C SER A 258 35.14 -10.09 -8.23
N THR A 259 35.26 -9.24 -9.24
CA THR A 259 34.11 -8.56 -9.90
C THR A 259 34.23 -8.68 -11.42
N ILE A 260 33.10 -8.84 -12.05
CA ILE A 260 32.87 -8.71 -13.50
C ILE A 260 31.55 -7.93 -13.68
N ASP A 261 31.17 -7.60 -14.89
CA ASP A 261 30.05 -6.68 -15.19
C ASP A 261 28.75 -6.94 -14.44
N ASP A 262 28.36 -8.20 -14.28
CA ASP A 262 27.09 -8.56 -13.65
C ASP A 262 27.24 -9.32 -12.34
N VAL A 263 28.45 -9.59 -11.88
CA VAL A 263 28.69 -10.42 -10.70
C VAL A 263 29.88 -9.91 -9.87
N GLY A 264 29.62 -9.58 -8.63
CA GLY A 264 30.66 -9.47 -7.60
C GLY A 264 30.59 -10.69 -6.69
N LYS A 265 31.76 -11.26 -6.35
CA LYS A 265 31.90 -12.42 -5.47
C LYS A 265 32.98 -12.22 -4.41
N GLN A 266 32.61 -12.52 -3.16
CA GLN A 266 33.55 -12.76 -2.07
C GLN A 266 33.41 -14.22 -1.62
N VAL A 267 34.46 -14.99 -1.71
CA VAL A 267 34.44 -16.42 -1.37
C VAL A 267 35.36 -16.65 -0.18
N TYR A 268 34.85 -17.30 0.84
CA TYR A 268 35.62 -17.80 1.99
C TYR A 268 35.65 -19.32 1.94
N ARG A 269 36.84 -19.87 1.96
CA ARG A 269 37.11 -21.33 2.12
C ARG A 269 37.63 -21.54 3.53
N VAL A 270 36.92 -22.31 4.34
CA VAL A 270 37.18 -22.48 5.76
C VAL A 270 37.26 -23.94 6.11
N GLU A 271 38.30 -24.34 6.80
CA GLU A 271 38.43 -25.68 7.41
C GLU A 271 37.70 -25.69 8.75
N ALA A 272 36.36 -25.89 8.70
CA ALA A 272 35.51 -25.83 9.88
C ALA A 272 35.79 -26.97 10.85
N LYS A 273 36.09 -26.62 12.09
CA LYS A 273 36.20 -27.57 13.21
C LYS A 273 34.86 -27.61 13.95
N GLN A 274 34.50 -28.80 14.39
CA GLN A 274 33.27 -29.01 15.17
C GLN A 274 33.22 -28.07 16.38
N GLY A 275 32.08 -27.34 16.51
CA GLY A 275 31.81 -26.41 17.59
C GLY A 275 32.43 -25.02 17.43
N GLU A 276 33.33 -24.79 16.43
CA GLU A 276 33.91 -23.45 16.18
C GLU A 276 33.11 -22.71 15.11
N PRO A 277 32.47 -21.58 15.42
CA PRO A 277 31.61 -20.85 14.48
C PRO A 277 32.40 -20.15 13.38
N ILE A 278 31.73 -19.98 12.24
CA ILE A 278 32.16 -19.16 11.12
C ILE A 278 31.09 -18.07 10.96
N LEU A 279 31.39 -16.84 11.30
CA LEU A 279 30.46 -15.69 11.15
C LEU A 279 30.89 -14.80 9.99
N VAL A 280 30.06 -14.70 8.97
CA VAL A 280 30.25 -13.77 7.86
C VAL A 280 29.19 -12.66 7.99
N ARG A 281 29.66 -11.43 8.08
CA ARG A 281 28.80 -10.24 8.04
C ARG A 281 29.00 -9.48 6.74
N LYS A 282 27.90 -8.92 6.20
CA LYS A 282 27.90 -8.19 4.94
C LYS A 282 27.10 -6.90 5.11
N ALA A 283 27.73 -5.77 4.85
CA ALA A 283 27.06 -4.48 4.73
C ALA A 283 26.89 -4.15 3.24
N VAL A 284 25.68 -3.75 2.83
CA VAL A 284 25.36 -3.44 1.43
C VAL A 284 24.78 -2.03 1.32
N ALA A 285 25.28 -1.26 0.38
CA ALA A 285 24.79 0.08 0.09
C ALA A 285 24.27 0.17 -1.34
N TYR A 286 23.07 0.79 -1.51
CA TYR A 286 22.46 1.08 -2.82
C TYR A 286 22.22 2.57 -2.96
N HIS A 287 22.69 3.16 -4.06
CA HIS A 287 22.41 4.55 -4.41
C HIS A 287 21.93 4.65 -5.85
N THR A 288 20.88 5.44 -6.08
CA THR A 288 20.30 5.70 -7.40
C THR A 288 20.13 7.19 -7.63
N SER A 289 20.12 7.58 -8.90
CA SER A 289 19.82 8.96 -9.29
C SER A 289 19.36 9.05 -10.73
N ARG A 290 18.83 10.22 -11.09
CA ARG A 290 18.66 10.64 -12.48
C ARG A 290 19.62 11.82 -12.71
N GLY A 291 20.52 11.69 -13.70
CA GLY A 291 21.46 12.76 -14.05
C GLY A 291 22.72 12.87 -13.18
N VAL A 292 22.98 11.90 -12.29
CA VAL A 292 24.26 11.79 -11.55
C VAL A 292 25.06 10.62 -12.12
N PRO A 293 26.35 10.79 -12.46
CA PRO A 293 27.19 9.72 -12.97
C PRO A 293 27.34 8.54 -11.99
N VAL A 294 27.59 7.35 -12.52
CA VAL A 294 27.75 6.12 -11.73
C VAL A 294 28.93 6.21 -10.75
N GLU A 295 30.00 6.90 -11.13
CA GLU A 295 31.20 7.11 -10.28
C GLU A 295 30.85 7.87 -8.99
N GLU A 296 30.04 8.93 -9.09
CA GLU A 296 29.57 9.66 -7.89
C GLU A 296 28.67 8.79 -7.01
N LEU A 297 27.81 7.95 -7.61
CA LEU A 297 26.99 7.00 -6.83
C LEU A 297 27.83 5.94 -6.15
N THR A 298 28.89 5.48 -6.80
CA THR A 298 29.89 4.57 -6.21
C THR A 298 30.57 5.21 -5.00
N ASP A 299 30.94 6.47 -5.10
CA ASP A 299 31.49 7.23 -3.98
C ASP A 299 30.49 7.41 -2.83
N ARG A 300 29.20 7.56 -3.13
CA ARG A 300 28.13 7.57 -2.10
C ARG A 300 28.00 6.22 -1.41
N CYS A 301 28.05 5.12 -2.17
CA CYS A 301 28.09 3.76 -1.60
C CYS A 301 29.31 3.61 -0.69
N ARG A 302 30.49 4.02 -1.13
CA ARG A 302 31.73 3.98 -0.34
C ARG A 302 31.56 4.73 0.99
N ARG A 303 31.08 5.98 0.97
CA ARG A 303 30.82 6.76 2.19
C ARG A 303 29.83 6.10 3.14
N THR A 304 28.79 5.46 2.60
CA THR A 304 27.84 4.69 3.42
C THR A 304 28.52 3.50 4.10
N LEU A 305 29.29 2.72 3.36
CA LEU A 305 30.00 1.54 3.90
C LEU A 305 31.12 1.96 4.88
N ASP A 306 31.83 3.06 4.62
CA ASP A 306 32.83 3.61 5.55
C ASP A 306 32.21 3.97 6.91
N ARG A 307 31.01 4.57 6.91
CA ARG A 307 30.27 4.83 8.17
C ARG A 307 29.91 3.55 8.92
N VAL A 308 29.58 2.47 8.20
CA VAL A 308 29.33 1.17 8.85
C VAL A 308 30.61 0.59 9.45
N ARG A 309 31.72 0.70 8.74
CA ARG A 309 33.04 0.25 9.23
C ARG A 309 33.47 0.99 10.49
N ASP A 310 33.24 2.31 10.53
CA ASP A 310 33.59 3.15 11.68
C ASP A 310 32.72 2.88 12.92
N LYS A 311 31.42 2.69 12.73
CA LYS A 311 30.45 2.57 13.83
C LYS A 311 30.19 1.15 14.28
N GLY A 312 30.46 0.17 13.41
CA GLY A 312 30.13 -1.22 13.61
C GLY A 312 28.67 -1.57 13.28
N ILE A 313 28.41 -2.80 12.91
CA ILE A 313 27.09 -3.33 12.52
C ILE A 313 26.09 -3.26 13.68
N ASP A 314 26.55 -3.57 14.90
CA ASP A 314 25.71 -3.58 16.10
C ASP A 314 25.09 -2.22 16.40
N HIS A 315 25.81 -1.11 16.09
CA HIS A 315 25.27 0.24 16.19
C HIS A 315 23.98 0.43 15.35
N TYR A 316 23.93 -0.17 14.17
CA TYR A 316 22.73 -0.05 13.28
C TYR A 316 21.61 -0.96 13.76
N HIS A 317 21.91 -2.10 14.35
CA HIS A 317 20.90 -2.95 15.00
C HIS A 317 20.25 -2.23 16.19
N ASP A 318 21.04 -1.58 17.04
CA ASP A 318 20.54 -0.81 18.19
C ASP A 318 19.67 0.37 17.74
N ARG A 319 20.10 1.11 16.71
CA ARG A 319 19.32 2.21 16.14
C ARG A 319 18.03 1.75 15.50
N GLN A 320 18.04 0.62 14.82
CA GLN A 320 16.84 0.01 14.24
C GLN A 320 15.85 -0.35 15.34
N ARG A 321 16.34 -0.96 16.42
CA ARG A 321 15.53 -1.31 17.56
C ARG A 321 14.90 -0.07 18.22
N ALA A 322 15.69 0.96 18.47
CA ALA A 322 15.22 2.21 19.06
C ALA A 322 14.13 2.89 18.18
N TRP A 323 14.32 2.91 16.85
CA TRP A 323 13.33 3.42 15.92
C TRP A 323 12.01 2.64 15.98
N LEU A 324 12.09 1.30 16.04
CA LEU A 324 10.90 0.45 16.14
C LEU A 324 10.22 0.55 17.51
N ASP A 325 10.97 0.70 18.60
CA ASP A 325 10.37 0.93 19.92
C ASP A 325 9.56 2.25 19.93
N GLU A 326 10.03 3.30 19.25
CA GLU A 326 9.27 4.55 19.05
C GLU A 326 8.05 4.32 18.15
N PHE A 327 8.22 3.65 17.01
CA PHE A 327 7.12 3.32 16.10
C PHE A 327 6.02 2.54 16.81
N TRP A 328 6.34 1.49 17.57
CA TRP A 328 5.35 0.69 18.29
C TRP A 328 4.67 1.45 19.43
N ARG A 329 5.39 2.35 20.10
CA ARG A 329 4.80 3.24 21.11
C ARG A 329 3.69 4.11 20.52
N ASP A 330 3.84 4.59 19.30
CA ASP A 330 2.95 5.54 18.67
C ASP A 330 1.90 4.90 17.72
N SER A 331 2.10 3.63 17.33
CA SER A 331 1.30 2.98 16.27
C SER A 331 0.64 1.66 16.67
N ASP A 332 1.04 1.03 17.78
CA ASP A 332 0.50 -0.30 18.14
C ASP A 332 -1.00 -0.22 18.39
N VAL A 333 -1.72 -1.23 17.92
CA VAL A 333 -3.14 -1.44 18.20
C VAL A 333 -3.28 -2.75 18.93
N VAL A 334 -3.85 -2.74 20.11
CA VAL A 334 -3.94 -3.91 20.99
C VAL A 334 -5.38 -4.38 21.11
N ILE A 335 -5.61 -5.67 20.82
CA ILE A 335 -6.87 -6.37 21.03
C ILE A 335 -6.64 -7.47 22.06
N GLU A 336 -7.29 -7.36 23.21
CA GLU A 336 -7.18 -8.35 24.28
C GLU A 336 -7.88 -9.66 23.90
N GLY A 337 -7.26 -10.79 24.26
CA GLY A 337 -7.87 -12.13 24.09
C GLY A 337 -7.86 -12.71 22.68
N GLN A 338 -7.20 -12.04 21.70
CA GLN A 338 -7.18 -12.44 20.29
C GLN A 338 -5.75 -12.57 19.74
N PRO A 339 -4.92 -13.52 20.22
CA PRO A 339 -3.48 -13.53 19.94
C PRO A 339 -3.15 -13.72 18.44
N ALA A 340 -3.93 -14.48 17.69
CA ALA A 340 -3.72 -14.67 16.25
C ALA A 340 -4.05 -13.42 15.45
N VAL A 341 -5.15 -12.75 15.79
CA VAL A 341 -5.55 -11.46 15.20
C VAL A 341 -4.52 -10.38 15.56
N GLN A 342 -4.04 -10.36 16.80
CA GLN A 342 -3.00 -9.44 17.25
C GLN A 342 -1.69 -9.60 16.46
N GLN A 343 -1.24 -10.83 16.19
CA GLN A 343 -0.08 -11.08 15.36
C GLN A 343 -0.29 -10.53 13.94
N ALA A 344 -1.45 -10.78 13.33
CA ALA A 344 -1.78 -10.30 11.99
C ALA A 344 -1.85 -8.78 11.92
N ILE A 345 -2.45 -8.10 12.91
CA ILE A 345 -2.48 -6.63 13.00
C ILE A 345 -1.06 -6.07 13.05
N ARG A 346 -0.20 -6.58 13.94
CA ARG A 346 1.18 -6.11 14.04
C ARG A 346 1.99 -6.37 12.78
N TRP A 347 1.73 -7.50 12.11
CA TRP A 347 2.32 -7.75 10.79
C TRP A 347 1.89 -6.68 9.78
N CYS A 348 0.60 -6.33 9.69
CA CYS A 348 0.11 -5.26 8.84
C CYS A 348 0.75 -3.89 9.17
N LEU A 349 0.78 -3.51 10.44
CA LEU A 349 1.41 -2.25 10.89
C LEU A 349 2.91 -2.21 10.56
N PHE A 350 3.60 -3.34 10.70
CA PHE A 350 5.01 -3.44 10.31
C PHE A 350 5.20 -3.27 8.80
N GLN A 351 4.28 -3.78 7.95
CA GLN A 351 4.32 -3.53 6.52
C GLN A 351 4.17 -2.02 6.20
N LEU A 352 3.34 -1.31 6.95
CA LEU A 352 3.22 0.16 6.82
C LEU A 352 4.55 0.85 7.19
N ALA A 353 5.18 0.46 8.30
CA ALA A 353 6.51 0.97 8.66
C ALA A 353 7.52 0.74 7.54
N GLN A 354 7.56 -0.47 6.98
CA GLN A 354 8.47 -0.83 5.89
C GLN A 354 8.22 -0.05 4.60
N ALA A 355 6.98 0.30 4.31
CA ALA A 355 6.62 1.05 3.10
C ALA A 355 6.90 2.55 3.23
N THR A 356 6.98 3.10 4.45
CA THR A 356 6.92 4.55 4.67
C THR A 356 8.14 5.14 5.38
N ALA A 357 8.89 4.36 6.17
CA ALA A 357 9.94 4.86 7.05
C ALA A 357 10.97 5.77 6.33
N ARG A 358 11.36 5.45 5.11
CA ARG A 358 12.35 6.18 4.30
C ARG A 358 11.88 6.43 2.87
N ALA A 359 10.57 6.54 2.66
CA ALA A 359 10.00 7.00 1.39
C ALA A 359 10.15 8.53 1.18
N ASP A 360 11.25 9.09 1.64
CA ASP A 360 11.52 10.54 1.67
C ASP A 360 11.36 11.16 0.28
N GLN A 361 10.38 12.04 0.10
CA GLN A 361 10.06 12.75 -1.15
C GLN A 361 9.64 11.84 -2.34
N LEU A 362 9.30 10.60 -2.08
CA LEU A 362 8.77 9.66 -3.05
C LEU A 362 7.33 9.30 -2.70
N GLY A 363 6.57 8.84 -3.70
CA GLY A 363 5.29 8.18 -3.47
C GLY A 363 5.48 6.83 -2.75
N ILE A 364 4.38 6.26 -2.32
CA ILE A 364 4.36 4.92 -1.72
C ILE A 364 3.76 3.98 -2.77
N PRO A 365 4.55 3.02 -3.30
CA PRO A 365 4.03 2.08 -4.30
C PRO A 365 2.89 1.23 -3.73
N ALA A 366 1.94 0.83 -4.56
CA ALA A 366 0.79 0.01 -4.15
C ALA A 366 1.19 -1.31 -3.45
N LYS A 367 2.35 -1.86 -3.82
CA LYS A 367 2.96 -3.05 -3.19
C LYS A 367 4.13 -2.70 -2.26
N GLY A 368 4.31 -1.44 -1.90
CA GLY A 368 5.51 -0.98 -1.20
C GLY A 368 6.76 -1.32 -2.01
N VAL A 369 7.77 -1.83 -1.32
CA VAL A 369 9.01 -2.35 -1.95
C VAL A 369 9.16 -3.87 -1.73
N THR A 370 8.04 -4.58 -1.57
CA THR A 370 8.00 -6.03 -1.27
C THR A 370 7.82 -6.89 -2.51
N GLY A 371 7.48 -6.28 -3.65
CA GLY A 371 7.25 -6.95 -4.92
C GLY A 371 7.09 -5.97 -6.07
N SER A 372 6.98 -6.49 -7.30
CA SER A 372 6.82 -5.71 -8.52
C SER A 372 5.37 -5.61 -9.02
N GLY A 373 4.40 -6.06 -8.23
CA GLY A 373 3.00 -5.93 -8.58
C GLY A 373 2.60 -4.48 -8.79
N TYR A 374 1.68 -4.24 -9.71
CA TYR A 374 1.34 -2.91 -10.22
C TYR A 374 2.56 -2.11 -10.72
N GLU A 375 3.63 -2.81 -11.12
CA GLU A 375 4.83 -2.23 -11.74
C GLU A 375 5.54 -1.17 -10.87
N GLY A 376 5.27 -1.16 -9.55
CA GLY A 376 5.83 -0.18 -8.61
C GLY A 376 5.19 1.20 -8.67
N HIS A 377 4.01 1.33 -9.29
CA HIS A 377 3.32 2.61 -9.43
C HIS A 377 2.68 3.10 -8.13
N TYR A 378 2.53 4.42 -8.07
CA TYR A 378 1.77 5.16 -7.07
C TYR A 378 0.34 5.37 -7.57
N PHE A 379 -0.62 5.25 -6.64
CA PHE A 379 -2.06 5.43 -6.86
C PHE A 379 -2.64 6.34 -5.78
N TRP A 380 -3.92 6.64 -5.86
CA TRP A 380 -4.69 7.35 -4.83
C TRP A 380 -4.87 6.56 -3.53
N ASP A 381 -4.45 5.32 -3.52
CA ASP A 381 -4.39 4.42 -2.37
C ASP A 381 -3.69 5.06 -1.16
N THR A 382 -2.62 5.83 -1.42
CA THR A 382 -1.85 6.52 -0.37
C THR A 382 -2.73 7.51 0.37
N GLU A 383 -3.49 8.34 -0.34
CA GLU A 383 -4.27 9.43 0.21
C GLU A 383 -5.42 8.94 1.08
N ILE A 384 -6.11 7.89 0.65
CA ILE A 384 -7.34 7.43 1.28
C ILE A 384 -7.11 6.35 2.34
N TYR A 385 -6.14 5.45 2.11
CA TYR A 385 -5.97 4.28 2.97
C TYR A 385 -4.76 4.38 3.91
N LEU A 386 -3.66 5.04 3.49
CA LEU A 386 -2.44 5.12 4.29
C LEU A 386 -2.33 6.41 5.09
N LEU A 387 -2.65 7.55 4.48
CA LEU A 387 -2.48 8.85 5.13
C LEU A 387 -3.26 9.01 6.43
N PRO A 388 -4.46 8.44 6.63
CA PRO A 388 -5.08 8.46 7.94
C PRO A 388 -4.19 7.84 9.03
N PHE A 389 -3.66 6.64 8.79
CA PHE A 389 -2.71 6.01 9.71
C PHE A 389 -1.48 6.90 9.97
N LEU A 390 -0.82 7.35 8.90
CA LEU A 390 0.41 8.14 9.01
C LEU A 390 0.18 9.47 9.72
N THR A 391 -0.94 10.13 9.46
CA THR A 391 -1.26 11.43 10.07
C THR A 391 -1.43 11.31 11.57
N TYR A 392 -2.05 10.24 12.05
CA TYR A 392 -2.27 10.01 13.48
C TYR A 392 -1.08 9.36 14.21
N THR A 393 -0.18 8.68 13.51
CA THR A 393 0.91 7.93 14.16
C THR A 393 2.30 8.45 13.83
N SER A 394 2.50 9.02 12.65
CA SER A 394 3.77 9.55 12.15
C SER A 394 3.55 10.77 11.24
N PRO A 395 3.16 11.93 11.78
CA PRO A 395 2.87 13.14 10.99
C PRO A 395 4.00 13.55 10.02
N HIS A 396 5.25 13.26 10.39
CA HIS A 396 6.40 13.49 9.54
C HIS A 396 6.38 12.60 8.26
N ALA A 397 6.02 11.32 8.38
CA ALA A 397 5.87 10.42 7.24
C ALA A 397 4.67 10.84 6.36
N ALA A 398 3.55 11.24 6.98
CA ALA A 398 2.40 11.79 6.27
C ALA A 398 2.78 13.01 5.42
N ARG A 399 3.51 13.96 6.01
CA ARG A 399 4.02 15.14 5.30
C ARG A 399 4.94 14.78 4.14
N ASN A 400 5.81 13.80 4.30
CA ASN A 400 6.68 13.33 3.22
C ASN A 400 5.88 12.71 2.06
N ALA A 401 4.83 11.93 2.37
CA ALA A 401 3.94 11.38 1.36
C ALA A 401 3.20 12.49 0.60
N LEU A 402 2.64 13.47 1.28
CA LEU A 402 2.00 14.64 0.63
C LEU A 402 2.98 15.47 -0.21
N ARG A 403 4.22 15.62 0.26
CA ARG A 403 5.27 16.33 -0.50
C ARG A 403 5.59 15.67 -1.83
N SER A 404 5.41 14.35 -1.96
CA SER A 404 5.57 13.68 -3.25
C SER A 404 4.58 14.21 -4.30
N ARG A 405 3.32 14.52 -3.89
CA ARG A 405 2.33 15.12 -4.79
C ARG A 405 2.70 16.55 -5.19
N VAL A 406 3.26 17.32 -4.25
CA VAL A 406 3.79 18.66 -4.57
C VAL A 406 4.91 18.58 -5.62
N ILE A 407 5.82 17.60 -5.50
CA ILE A 407 6.91 17.39 -6.45
C ILE A 407 6.37 17.01 -7.84
N LEU A 408 5.26 16.27 -7.91
CA LEU A 408 4.65 15.81 -9.17
C LEU A 408 3.65 16.83 -9.77
N LEU A 409 3.41 17.96 -9.12
CA LEU A 409 2.47 19.00 -9.59
C LEU A 409 2.78 19.53 -11.01
N PRO A 410 4.04 19.75 -11.42
CA PRO A 410 4.35 20.19 -12.78
C PRO A 410 3.81 19.22 -13.85
N GLN A 411 4.01 17.89 -13.67
CA GLN A 411 3.50 16.89 -14.61
C GLN A 411 1.98 16.82 -14.62
N ALA A 412 1.33 17.04 -13.46
CA ALA A 412 -0.11 17.11 -13.38
C ALA A 412 -0.69 18.33 -14.14
N ARG A 413 0.01 19.47 -14.14
CA ARG A 413 -0.32 20.63 -14.97
C ARG A 413 -0.20 20.31 -16.46
N ASP A 414 0.90 19.70 -16.87
CA ASP A 414 1.11 19.30 -18.27
C ASP A 414 -0.01 18.35 -18.73
N ARG A 415 -0.41 17.40 -17.88
CA ARG A 415 -1.53 16.50 -18.18
C ARG A 415 -2.87 17.24 -18.30
N ALA A 416 -3.18 18.18 -17.41
CA ALA A 416 -4.40 18.98 -17.51
C ALA A 416 -4.44 19.75 -18.85
N ALA A 417 -3.31 20.33 -19.27
CA ALA A 417 -3.20 21.03 -20.55
C ALA A 417 -3.46 20.10 -21.76
N VAL A 418 -2.90 18.87 -21.72
CA VAL A 418 -3.19 17.85 -22.76
C VAL A 418 -4.67 17.49 -22.82
N MET A 419 -5.34 17.45 -21.66
CA MET A 419 -6.77 17.20 -21.55
C MET A 419 -7.65 18.45 -21.84
N SER A 420 -7.04 19.54 -22.31
CA SER A 420 -7.70 20.83 -22.57
C SER A 420 -8.37 21.41 -21.33
N GLN A 421 -7.75 21.29 -20.17
CA GLN A 421 -8.25 21.75 -18.88
C GLN A 421 -7.25 22.70 -18.22
N ARG A 422 -7.77 23.58 -17.36
CA ARG A 422 -6.99 24.46 -16.48
C ARG A 422 -6.57 23.67 -15.22
N GLY A 423 -5.55 24.18 -14.54
CA GLY A 423 -5.11 23.64 -13.26
C GLY A 423 -4.22 22.41 -13.41
N ALA A 424 -4.43 21.42 -12.57
CA ALA A 424 -3.66 20.18 -12.56
C ALA A 424 -4.59 18.96 -12.59
N LEU A 425 -4.14 17.88 -13.24
CA LEU A 425 -4.80 16.59 -13.27
C LEU A 425 -3.77 15.50 -12.95
N PHE A 426 -3.82 14.96 -11.75
CA PHE A 426 -2.93 13.89 -11.34
C PHE A 426 -3.26 12.59 -12.06
N PRO A 427 -2.24 11.81 -12.46
CA PRO A 427 -2.46 10.56 -13.20
C PRO A 427 -3.06 9.46 -12.32
N TRP A 428 -3.76 8.52 -12.96
CA TRP A 428 -4.27 7.34 -12.27
C TRP A 428 -3.15 6.48 -11.70
N ARG A 429 -2.10 6.22 -12.49
CA ARG A 429 -0.93 5.45 -12.05
C ARG A 429 0.36 6.03 -12.61
N THR A 430 1.38 6.14 -11.77
CA THR A 430 2.64 6.78 -12.15
C THR A 430 3.78 6.40 -11.20
N ILE A 431 5.03 6.60 -11.69
CA ILE A 431 6.22 6.69 -10.84
C ILE A 431 6.81 8.11 -10.90
N ASN A 432 6.85 8.73 -12.09
CA ASN A 432 7.51 10.01 -12.34
C ASN A 432 6.56 11.20 -12.51
N GLY A 433 5.25 10.99 -12.37
CA GLY A 433 4.21 12.02 -12.53
C GLY A 433 3.47 11.98 -13.86
N GLU A 434 3.99 11.28 -14.87
CA GLU A 434 3.30 11.06 -16.13
C GLU A 434 2.30 9.90 -16.01
N GLU A 435 1.18 9.94 -16.74
CA GLU A 435 0.25 8.81 -16.83
C GLU A 435 0.93 7.62 -17.50
N ALA A 436 0.96 6.48 -16.82
CA ALA A 436 1.63 5.27 -17.28
C ALA A 436 0.65 4.15 -17.69
N SER A 437 -0.64 4.45 -17.85
CA SER A 437 -1.66 3.45 -18.17
C SER A 437 -2.15 3.49 -19.59
N ALA A 438 -2.21 2.29 -20.23
CA ALA A 438 -2.97 2.07 -21.45
C ALA A 438 -4.46 1.77 -21.19
N TYR A 439 -4.87 1.59 -19.92
CA TYR A 439 -6.24 1.25 -19.55
C TYR A 439 -7.13 2.49 -19.55
N TYR A 440 -7.62 2.84 -20.72
CA TYR A 440 -8.20 4.13 -21.06
C TYR A 440 -9.41 4.52 -20.19
N ALA A 441 -10.58 3.98 -20.40
CA ALA A 441 -11.80 4.52 -19.83
C ALA A 441 -11.92 4.36 -18.30
N ALA A 442 -11.62 3.18 -17.78
CA ALA A 442 -11.79 2.86 -16.37
C ALA A 442 -10.64 3.39 -15.49
N GLY A 443 -9.46 3.60 -16.05
CA GLY A 443 -8.30 4.13 -15.32
C GLY A 443 -8.12 5.64 -15.52
N THR A 444 -7.82 6.06 -16.74
CA THR A 444 -7.39 7.45 -17.02
C THR A 444 -8.48 8.50 -16.87
N ALA A 445 -9.77 8.11 -16.78
CA ALA A 445 -10.87 9.00 -16.49
C ALA A 445 -11.22 9.12 -14.99
N GLN A 446 -10.36 8.63 -14.11
CA GLN A 446 -10.52 8.76 -12.65
C GLN A 446 -10.05 10.14 -12.17
N TYR A 447 -10.86 11.16 -12.43
CA TYR A 447 -10.58 12.55 -12.04
C TYR A 447 -10.66 12.76 -10.53
N HIS A 448 -11.40 11.91 -9.80
CA HIS A 448 -11.59 12.01 -8.35
C HIS A 448 -10.26 12.02 -7.57
N ILE A 449 -9.19 11.53 -8.17
CA ILE A 449 -7.85 11.48 -7.57
C ILE A 449 -7.37 12.87 -7.13
N ASP A 450 -7.70 13.92 -7.88
CA ASP A 450 -7.40 15.30 -7.51
C ASP A 450 -8.09 15.69 -6.19
N ALA A 451 -9.33 15.30 -6.03
CA ALA A 451 -10.08 15.57 -4.80
C ALA A 451 -9.65 14.66 -3.63
N ASP A 452 -9.21 13.44 -3.90
CA ASP A 452 -8.64 12.54 -2.90
C ASP A 452 -7.32 13.09 -2.33
N ILE A 453 -6.48 13.65 -3.20
CA ILE A 453 -5.26 14.33 -2.81
C ILE A 453 -5.60 15.57 -1.96
N ALA A 454 -6.53 16.41 -2.40
CA ALA A 454 -6.96 17.59 -1.65
C ALA A 454 -7.52 17.22 -0.25
N PHE A 455 -8.33 16.16 -0.17
CA PHE A 455 -8.84 15.61 1.08
C PHE A 455 -7.71 15.21 2.04
N ALA A 456 -6.67 14.58 1.53
CA ALA A 456 -5.54 14.17 2.35
C ALA A 456 -4.75 15.38 2.90
N PHE A 457 -4.58 16.45 2.11
CA PHE A 457 -3.98 17.71 2.59
C PHE A 457 -4.84 18.37 3.68
N GLU A 458 -6.16 18.40 3.50
CA GLU A 458 -7.11 18.91 4.52
C GLU A 458 -6.96 18.14 5.83
N LYS A 459 -7.07 16.81 5.78
CA LYS A 459 -6.94 15.94 6.96
C LYS A 459 -5.60 16.10 7.67
N TYR A 460 -4.52 16.15 6.92
CA TYR A 460 -3.19 16.37 7.49
C TYR A 460 -3.14 17.68 8.28
N ARG A 461 -3.59 18.78 7.67
CA ARG A 461 -3.60 20.09 8.32
C ARG A 461 -4.47 20.12 9.56
N ASP A 462 -5.69 19.62 9.47
CA ASP A 462 -6.66 19.65 10.55
C ASP A 462 -6.15 18.93 11.82
N LEU A 463 -5.44 17.82 11.61
CA LEU A 463 -4.94 16.96 12.67
C LEU A 463 -3.55 17.37 13.20
N THR A 464 -2.73 18.01 12.37
CA THR A 464 -1.36 18.39 12.76
C THR A 464 -1.23 19.87 13.10
N GLY A 465 -2.05 20.72 12.51
CA GLY A 465 -1.92 22.18 12.62
C GLY A 465 -0.74 22.76 11.83
N ASP A 466 -0.14 22.00 10.88
CA ASP A 466 1.03 22.42 10.09
C ASP A 466 0.66 23.45 9.00
N GLN A 467 0.33 24.67 9.44
CA GLN A 467 0.05 25.79 8.53
C GLN A 467 1.23 26.12 7.62
N GLY A 468 2.46 25.99 8.16
CA GLY A 468 3.66 26.32 7.41
C GLY A 468 3.84 25.49 6.14
N PHE A 469 3.58 24.19 6.21
CA PHE A 469 3.57 23.31 5.06
C PHE A 469 2.40 23.62 4.09
N MET A 470 1.21 23.82 4.64
CA MET A 470 0.03 24.13 3.83
C MET A 470 0.18 25.43 3.03
N TYR A 471 0.64 26.51 3.67
CA TYR A 471 0.76 27.82 3.02
C TYR A 471 1.92 27.89 2.02
N ARG A 472 2.98 27.08 2.21
CA ARG A 472 4.14 27.05 1.32
C ARG A 472 4.00 26.08 0.16
N ASP A 473 3.55 24.86 0.46
CA ASP A 473 3.57 23.73 -0.47
C ASP A 473 2.15 23.27 -0.85
N GLY A 474 1.25 23.14 0.13
CA GLY A 474 -0.10 22.58 -0.08
C GLY A 474 -1.05 23.49 -0.87
N ALA A 475 -0.94 24.81 -0.68
CA ALA A 475 -1.85 25.75 -1.33
C ALA A 475 -1.80 25.66 -2.86
N ALA A 476 -0.62 25.43 -3.45
CA ALA A 476 -0.48 25.25 -4.89
C ALA A 476 -1.26 24.04 -5.42
N VAL A 477 -1.18 22.90 -4.72
CA VAL A 477 -1.93 21.70 -5.09
C VAL A 477 -3.43 21.95 -5.02
N LEU A 478 -3.91 22.58 -3.93
CA LEU A 478 -5.34 22.85 -3.72
C LEU A 478 -5.92 23.85 -4.73
N VAL A 479 -5.17 24.89 -5.07
CA VAL A 479 -5.55 25.89 -6.09
C VAL A 479 -5.67 25.22 -7.45
N GLU A 480 -4.68 24.44 -7.85
CA GLU A 480 -4.63 23.84 -9.17
C GLU A 480 -5.67 22.73 -9.35
N THR A 481 -5.94 21.94 -8.32
CA THR A 481 -7.02 20.95 -8.36
C THR A 481 -8.39 21.62 -8.36
N ALA A 482 -8.59 22.71 -7.61
CA ALA A 482 -9.84 23.47 -7.66
C ALA A 482 -10.11 24.12 -9.04
N ARG A 483 -9.04 24.62 -9.69
CA ARG A 483 -9.13 25.12 -11.08
C ARG A 483 -9.59 24.04 -12.04
N MET A 484 -9.03 22.83 -11.92
CA MET A 484 -9.40 21.70 -12.75
C MET A 484 -10.90 21.39 -12.59
N TRP A 485 -11.42 21.31 -11.37
CA TRP A 485 -12.83 21.03 -11.13
C TRP A 485 -13.76 22.11 -11.65
N ALA A 486 -13.41 23.39 -11.46
CA ALA A 486 -14.22 24.50 -11.95
C ALA A 486 -14.26 24.58 -13.49
N ASP A 487 -13.19 24.15 -14.16
CA ASP A 487 -13.06 24.11 -15.62
C ASP A 487 -13.71 22.86 -16.25
N LEU A 488 -13.56 21.68 -15.61
CA LEU A 488 -14.17 20.43 -16.07
C LEU A 488 -15.69 20.46 -15.99
N GLY A 489 -16.23 21.00 -14.89
CA GLY A 489 -17.67 21.08 -14.66
C GLY A 489 -18.34 22.21 -15.42
N PHE A 490 -19.66 22.17 -15.47
CA PHE A 490 -20.45 23.21 -16.18
C PHE A 490 -21.81 23.44 -15.52
N TRP A 491 -22.34 24.61 -15.77
CA TRP A 491 -23.62 25.04 -15.25
C TRP A 491 -24.79 24.66 -16.16
N ARG A 492 -25.84 24.07 -15.57
CA ARG A 492 -27.15 23.90 -16.20
C ARG A 492 -28.18 24.75 -15.50
N THR A 493 -29.18 25.18 -16.27
CA THR A 493 -30.37 25.87 -15.75
C THR A 493 -31.58 25.02 -16.12
N ASP A 494 -32.35 24.61 -15.13
CA ASP A 494 -33.57 23.83 -15.35
C ASP A 494 -34.74 24.68 -15.86
N ALA A 495 -35.90 24.05 -16.12
CA ALA A 495 -37.12 24.72 -16.59
C ALA A 495 -37.70 25.74 -15.58
N HIS A 496 -37.28 25.66 -14.31
CA HIS A 496 -37.68 26.53 -13.22
C HIS A 496 -36.68 27.67 -12.96
N GLY A 497 -35.60 27.74 -13.75
CA GLY A 497 -34.52 28.71 -13.59
C GLY A 497 -33.52 28.41 -12.50
N VAL A 498 -33.56 27.23 -11.91
CA VAL A 498 -32.58 26.78 -10.90
C VAL A 498 -31.28 26.36 -11.58
N LYS A 499 -30.18 26.93 -11.10
CA LYS A 499 -28.83 26.61 -11.62
C LYS A 499 -28.17 25.56 -10.78
N SER A 500 -27.62 24.52 -11.44
CA SER A 500 -26.82 23.46 -10.82
C SER A 500 -25.51 23.24 -11.57
N PHE A 501 -24.48 22.80 -10.86
CA PHE A 501 -23.15 22.51 -11.40
C PHE A 501 -22.94 21.00 -11.57
N HIS A 502 -22.57 20.59 -12.78
CA HIS A 502 -22.51 19.20 -13.20
C HIS A 502 -21.09 18.80 -13.59
N ILE A 503 -20.70 17.55 -13.31
CA ILE A 503 -19.46 16.93 -13.79
C ILE A 503 -19.85 15.71 -14.63
N HIS A 504 -19.36 15.65 -15.87
CA HIS A 504 -19.67 14.59 -16.81
C HIS A 504 -18.41 13.91 -17.34
N GLY A 505 -18.54 12.66 -17.79
CA GLY A 505 -17.49 11.95 -18.49
C GLY A 505 -16.37 11.48 -17.56
N VAL A 506 -16.68 11.12 -16.33
CA VAL A 506 -15.71 10.68 -15.31
C VAL A 506 -15.93 9.22 -14.92
N THR A 507 -14.89 8.60 -14.39
CA THR A 507 -14.95 7.28 -13.74
C THR A 507 -14.72 7.47 -12.24
N GLY A 508 -15.60 6.91 -11.41
CA GLY A 508 -15.41 6.88 -9.96
C GLY A 508 -14.38 5.83 -9.51
N PRO A 509 -14.23 5.59 -8.21
CA PRO A 509 -13.42 4.50 -7.66
C PRO A 509 -13.80 3.12 -8.21
N ASP A 510 -15.08 2.90 -8.50
CA ASP A 510 -15.57 1.68 -9.10
C ASP A 510 -15.27 1.61 -10.59
N GLU A 511 -14.42 0.67 -11.02
CA GLU A 511 -14.03 0.47 -12.41
C GLU A 511 -15.04 -0.39 -13.21
N TYR A 512 -16.14 -0.85 -12.60
CA TYR A 512 -17.21 -1.60 -13.28
C TYR A 512 -18.27 -0.69 -13.88
N THR A 513 -18.12 0.62 -13.67
CA THR A 513 -18.75 1.69 -14.45
C THR A 513 -17.68 2.67 -14.92
N ALA A 514 -17.78 3.16 -16.15
CA ALA A 514 -16.76 4.04 -16.70
C ALA A 514 -17.39 5.12 -17.58
N VAL A 515 -16.82 6.33 -17.54
CA VAL A 515 -17.24 7.51 -18.32
C VAL A 515 -18.72 7.84 -18.10
N VAL A 516 -19.08 8.06 -16.85
CA VAL A 516 -20.43 8.36 -16.39
C VAL A 516 -20.60 9.84 -16.06
N ASN A 517 -21.85 10.26 -15.86
CA ASN A 517 -22.21 11.63 -15.52
C ASN A 517 -22.62 11.72 -14.06
N ASN A 518 -22.20 12.80 -13.39
CA ASN A 518 -22.53 13.08 -12.00
C ASN A 518 -22.31 11.84 -11.10
N ASN A 519 -21.11 11.23 -11.19
CA ASN A 519 -20.72 10.18 -10.27
C ASN A 519 -20.73 10.74 -8.84
N LEU A 520 -21.44 10.06 -7.94
CA LEU A 520 -21.65 10.54 -6.57
C LEU A 520 -20.35 10.81 -5.84
N PHE A 521 -19.43 9.83 -5.85
CA PHE A 521 -18.14 9.94 -5.17
C PHE A 521 -17.36 11.16 -5.70
N THR A 522 -17.21 11.24 -7.01
CA THR A 522 -16.51 12.35 -7.67
C THR A 522 -17.11 13.69 -7.30
N ASN A 523 -18.45 13.84 -7.38
CA ASN A 523 -19.12 15.11 -7.10
C ASN A 523 -19.01 15.51 -5.63
N VAL A 524 -19.14 14.55 -4.69
CA VAL A 524 -19.00 14.80 -3.25
C VAL A 524 -17.58 15.24 -2.92
N MET A 525 -16.58 14.55 -3.46
CA MET A 525 -15.16 14.84 -3.20
C MET A 525 -14.70 16.13 -3.89
N ALA A 526 -15.15 16.38 -5.14
CA ALA A 526 -14.88 17.62 -5.84
C ALA A 526 -15.50 18.85 -5.13
N ARG A 527 -16.73 18.70 -4.60
CA ARG A 527 -17.34 19.72 -3.75
C ARG A 527 -16.50 20.03 -2.51
N ALA A 528 -15.98 19.02 -1.85
CA ALA A 528 -15.10 19.18 -0.69
C ALA A 528 -13.80 19.89 -1.08
N ASN A 529 -13.13 19.48 -2.17
CA ASN A 529 -11.91 20.13 -2.67
C ASN A 529 -12.13 21.62 -2.99
N LEU A 530 -13.18 21.96 -3.76
CA LEU A 530 -13.52 23.35 -4.10
C LEU A 530 -13.79 24.18 -2.83
N THR A 531 -14.54 23.63 -1.88
CA THR A 531 -14.84 24.29 -0.60
C THR A 531 -13.58 24.53 0.20
N TYR A 532 -12.74 23.52 0.32
CA TYR A 532 -11.52 23.61 1.14
C TYR A 532 -10.48 24.55 0.52
N ALA A 533 -10.26 24.47 -0.80
CA ALA A 533 -9.36 25.39 -1.50
C ALA A 533 -9.79 26.86 -1.32
N ALA A 534 -11.09 27.14 -1.51
CA ALA A 534 -11.63 28.47 -1.28
C ALA A 534 -11.45 28.94 0.17
N SER A 535 -11.76 28.08 1.13
CA SER A 535 -11.61 28.34 2.56
C SER A 535 -10.16 28.63 2.95
N LEU A 536 -9.21 27.85 2.46
CA LEU A 536 -7.78 28.06 2.70
C LEU A 536 -7.30 29.40 2.16
N MET A 537 -7.68 29.76 0.93
CA MET A 537 -7.29 31.04 0.34
C MET A 537 -7.90 32.23 1.08
N ARG A 538 -9.17 32.12 1.53
CA ARG A 538 -9.80 33.15 2.38
C ARG A 538 -9.11 33.29 3.73
N GLU A 539 -8.77 32.19 4.37
CA GLU A 539 -8.03 32.18 5.63
C GLU A 539 -6.65 32.82 5.49
N MET A 540 -5.88 32.42 4.47
CA MET A 540 -4.56 32.99 4.21
C MET A 540 -4.63 34.49 4.03
N GLN A 541 -5.63 34.98 3.30
CA GLN A 541 -5.86 36.42 3.11
C GLN A 541 -6.11 37.17 4.43
N GLN A 542 -6.74 36.53 5.41
CA GLN A 542 -7.06 37.14 6.70
C GLN A 542 -5.93 36.98 7.74
N VAL A 543 -5.25 35.83 7.74
CA VAL A 543 -4.29 35.45 8.80
C VAL A 543 -2.84 35.73 8.41
N ASP A 544 -2.48 35.53 7.14
CA ASP A 544 -1.14 35.73 6.58
C ASP A 544 -1.21 36.28 5.16
N GLU A 545 -1.51 37.57 5.04
CA GLU A 545 -1.65 38.25 3.76
C GLU A 545 -0.36 38.15 2.90
N ALA A 546 0.81 38.06 3.53
CA ALA A 546 2.07 37.94 2.80
C ALA A 546 2.19 36.56 2.13
N ALA A 547 1.80 35.50 2.82
CA ALA A 547 1.73 34.16 2.24
C ALA A 547 0.67 34.10 1.13
N TYR A 548 -0.51 34.72 1.34
CA TYR A 548 -1.56 34.79 0.32
C TYR A 548 -1.05 35.49 -0.97
N ARG A 549 -0.43 36.68 -0.85
CA ARG A 549 0.09 37.42 -2.01
C ARG A 549 1.15 36.62 -2.77
N ARG A 550 2.06 35.99 -2.07
CA ARG A 550 3.08 35.12 -2.69
C ARG A 550 2.44 34.00 -3.51
N VAL A 551 1.49 33.27 -2.95
CA VAL A 551 0.81 32.17 -3.64
C VAL A 551 -0.03 32.71 -4.80
N ALA A 552 -0.74 33.81 -4.62
CA ALA A 552 -1.54 34.45 -5.67
C ALA A 552 -0.69 34.94 -6.85
N GLU A 553 0.47 35.54 -6.58
CA GLU A 553 1.43 35.97 -7.61
C GLU A 553 2.07 34.76 -8.32
N GLU A 554 2.52 33.74 -7.57
CA GLU A 554 3.16 32.54 -8.11
C GLU A 554 2.22 31.74 -9.03
N LEU A 555 0.94 31.69 -8.69
CA LEU A 555 -0.08 30.92 -9.42
C LEU A 555 -0.91 31.78 -10.38
N ASP A 556 -0.62 33.08 -10.52
CA ASP A 556 -1.45 34.02 -11.30
C ASP A 556 -2.94 33.88 -10.98
N LEU A 557 -3.25 33.93 -9.67
CA LEU A 557 -4.61 33.73 -9.17
C LEU A 557 -5.48 34.95 -9.45
N ASP A 558 -6.54 34.78 -10.28
CA ASP A 558 -7.55 35.81 -10.51
C ASP A 558 -8.41 36.01 -9.24
N GLY A 559 -8.68 37.27 -8.90
CA GLY A 559 -9.49 37.63 -7.73
C GLY A 559 -10.93 37.05 -7.74
N GLY A 560 -11.44 36.63 -8.90
CA GLY A 560 -12.75 35.99 -9.07
C GLY A 560 -12.76 34.47 -8.85
N GLU A 561 -11.63 33.80 -9.02
CA GLU A 561 -11.54 32.32 -9.01
C GLU A 561 -12.02 31.72 -7.68
N VAL A 562 -11.60 32.24 -6.55
CA VAL A 562 -12.03 31.75 -5.24
C VAL A 562 -13.54 31.81 -5.05
N THR A 563 -14.17 32.91 -5.51
CA THR A 563 -15.63 33.07 -5.46
C THR A 563 -16.34 32.11 -6.44
N GLU A 564 -15.72 31.81 -7.57
CA GLU A 564 -16.23 30.82 -8.51
C GLU A 564 -16.21 29.42 -7.91
N TRP A 565 -15.11 29.02 -7.24
CA TRP A 565 -15.03 27.73 -6.55
C TRP A 565 -16.13 27.58 -5.49
N GLU A 566 -16.37 28.62 -4.67
CA GLU A 566 -17.47 28.65 -3.70
C GLU A 566 -18.85 28.45 -4.37
N ARG A 567 -19.06 29.07 -5.53
CA ARG A 567 -20.29 28.92 -6.31
C ARG A 567 -20.45 27.53 -6.90
N CYS A 568 -19.38 26.97 -7.50
CA CYS A 568 -19.37 25.63 -8.06
C CYS A 568 -19.64 24.58 -6.98
N ALA A 569 -18.99 24.69 -5.83
CA ALA A 569 -19.23 23.81 -4.69
C ALA A 569 -20.69 23.85 -4.21
N LYS A 570 -21.24 25.05 -4.06
CA LYS A 570 -22.65 25.25 -3.63
C LYS A 570 -23.67 24.71 -4.64
N GLY A 571 -23.35 24.81 -5.94
CA GLY A 571 -24.24 24.37 -7.03
C GLY A 571 -24.06 22.89 -7.41
N MET A 572 -23.08 22.19 -6.83
CA MET A 572 -22.73 20.82 -7.20
C MET A 572 -23.90 19.86 -7.05
N VAL A 573 -24.19 19.12 -8.11
CA VAL A 573 -25.23 18.09 -8.11
C VAL A 573 -24.76 16.89 -7.27
N ILE A 574 -25.54 16.55 -6.26
CA ILE A 574 -25.40 15.32 -5.50
C ILE A 574 -26.62 14.45 -5.80
N PRO A 575 -26.47 13.36 -6.57
CA PRO A 575 -27.58 12.52 -6.97
C PRO A 575 -28.32 11.94 -5.76
N PHE A 576 -29.65 11.96 -5.80
CA PHE A 576 -30.51 11.29 -4.83
C PHE A 576 -31.78 10.81 -5.52
N ASP A 577 -32.18 9.58 -5.25
CA ASP A 577 -33.42 8.97 -5.78
C ASP A 577 -34.42 8.82 -4.65
N GLU A 578 -35.55 9.54 -4.78
CA GLU A 578 -36.65 9.54 -3.79
C GLU A 578 -37.42 8.21 -3.75
N THR A 579 -37.45 7.46 -4.87
CA THR A 579 -38.19 6.21 -4.97
C THR A 579 -37.55 5.12 -4.13
N PHE A 580 -36.22 5.01 -4.16
CA PHE A 580 -35.46 4.02 -3.40
C PHE A 580 -34.85 4.61 -2.12
N GLY A 581 -34.89 5.94 -1.94
CA GLY A 581 -34.35 6.63 -0.78
C GLY A 581 -32.82 6.53 -0.66
N ILE A 582 -32.12 6.44 -1.79
CA ILE A 582 -30.66 6.25 -1.87
C ILE A 582 -30.02 7.30 -2.78
N ASN A 583 -28.70 7.36 -2.71
CA ASN A 583 -27.88 8.12 -3.63
C ASN A 583 -27.40 7.20 -4.77
N PRO A 584 -27.88 7.38 -6.02
CA PRO A 584 -27.36 6.61 -7.16
C PRO A 584 -25.88 6.88 -7.37
N GLN A 585 -25.12 5.84 -7.78
CA GLN A 585 -23.69 5.95 -8.08
C GLN A 585 -23.43 6.98 -9.20
N ASP A 586 -24.32 7.05 -10.20
CA ASP A 586 -24.32 8.03 -11.28
C ASP A 586 -25.72 8.24 -11.84
N GLU A 587 -25.88 9.17 -12.78
CA GLU A 587 -27.20 9.53 -13.36
C GLU A 587 -27.96 8.35 -13.97
N LYS A 588 -27.27 7.31 -14.46
CA LYS A 588 -27.88 6.20 -15.19
C LYS A 588 -27.89 4.89 -14.39
N PHE A 589 -27.22 4.86 -13.27
CA PHE A 589 -26.98 3.62 -12.53
C PHE A 589 -28.28 2.82 -12.28
N LEU A 590 -29.33 3.49 -11.77
CA LEU A 590 -30.60 2.84 -11.44
C LEU A 590 -31.44 2.43 -12.65
N SER A 591 -31.12 2.93 -13.85
CA SER A 591 -31.81 2.53 -15.09
C SER A 591 -31.35 1.15 -15.62
N SER A 592 -30.21 0.63 -15.14
CA SER A 592 -29.69 -0.69 -15.50
C SER A 592 -30.34 -1.80 -14.68
N GLU A 593 -30.31 -3.06 -15.19
CA GLU A 593 -30.67 -4.23 -14.40
C GLU A 593 -29.53 -4.63 -13.45
N MET A 594 -29.85 -5.35 -12.39
CA MET A 594 -28.84 -5.84 -11.45
C MET A 594 -28.13 -7.07 -12.01
N TRP A 595 -26.84 -7.19 -11.75
CA TRP A 595 -26.11 -8.42 -12.00
C TRP A 595 -26.49 -9.46 -10.95
N ASP A 596 -26.88 -10.66 -11.39
CA ASP A 596 -27.18 -11.78 -10.49
C ASP A 596 -25.88 -12.42 -9.96
N LEU A 597 -25.34 -11.78 -8.90
CA LEU A 597 -24.11 -12.28 -8.27
C LEU A 597 -24.31 -13.61 -7.55
N GLU A 598 -25.51 -13.92 -7.07
CA GLU A 598 -25.79 -15.15 -6.34
C GLU A 598 -25.62 -16.37 -7.27
N ASN A 599 -26.08 -16.25 -8.52
CA ASN A 599 -26.00 -17.31 -9.50
C ASN A 599 -24.76 -17.22 -10.41
N THR A 600 -23.87 -16.27 -10.20
CA THR A 600 -22.62 -16.17 -10.97
C THR A 600 -21.66 -17.30 -10.54
N PRO A 601 -21.22 -18.18 -11.46
CA PRO A 601 -20.30 -19.27 -11.16
C PRO A 601 -18.97 -18.76 -10.57
N ASP A 602 -18.38 -19.52 -9.64
CA ASP A 602 -17.12 -19.12 -8.99
C ASP A 602 -15.94 -19.04 -9.96
N ASP A 603 -15.90 -19.89 -10.99
CA ASP A 603 -14.89 -19.88 -12.06
C ASP A 603 -15.01 -18.66 -13.00
N LYS A 604 -16.12 -17.93 -12.94
CA LYS A 604 -16.36 -16.67 -13.67
C LYS A 604 -16.03 -15.42 -12.82
N ARG A 605 -15.34 -15.60 -11.71
CA ARG A 605 -14.87 -14.49 -10.85
C ARG A 605 -13.34 -14.42 -10.83
N PRO A 606 -12.73 -13.22 -10.82
CA PRO A 606 -13.35 -11.88 -10.86
C PRO A 606 -14.02 -11.58 -12.23
N LEU A 607 -15.06 -10.77 -12.22
CA LEU A 607 -15.85 -10.50 -13.45
C LEU A 607 -15.00 -9.92 -14.57
N LEU A 608 -14.09 -9.00 -14.28
CA LEU A 608 -13.25 -8.33 -15.26
C LEU A 608 -12.35 -9.29 -16.07
N LEU A 609 -12.00 -10.44 -15.51
CA LEU A 609 -11.17 -11.44 -16.21
C LEU A 609 -12.01 -12.45 -17.02
N ASN A 610 -13.33 -12.44 -16.83
CA ASN A 610 -14.22 -13.45 -17.44
C ASN A 610 -15.34 -12.87 -18.30
N TYR A 611 -15.56 -11.56 -18.23
CA TYR A 611 -16.57 -10.86 -19.03
C TYR A 611 -15.97 -9.60 -19.65
N HIS A 612 -16.38 -9.32 -20.87
CA HIS A 612 -15.97 -8.11 -21.56
C HIS A 612 -16.46 -6.86 -20.76
N PRO A 613 -15.64 -5.81 -20.58
CA PRO A 613 -16.04 -4.60 -19.84
C PRO A 613 -17.39 -4.01 -20.29
N LEU A 614 -17.67 -3.97 -21.60
CA LEU A 614 -18.96 -3.48 -22.14
C LEU A 614 -20.16 -4.32 -21.71
N VAL A 615 -19.98 -5.55 -21.27
CA VAL A 615 -21.06 -6.35 -20.66
C VAL A 615 -21.28 -5.87 -19.25
N ILE A 616 -20.19 -5.73 -18.48
CA ILE A 616 -20.23 -5.32 -17.06
C ILE A 616 -20.87 -3.92 -16.94
N TYR A 617 -20.48 -2.96 -17.78
CA TYR A 617 -20.98 -1.55 -17.75
C TYR A 617 -22.50 -1.39 -17.97
N ARG A 618 -23.20 -2.44 -18.34
CA ARG A 618 -24.66 -2.43 -18.54
C ARG A 618 -25.46 -2.82 -17.30
N PHE A 619 -24.76 -3.19 -16.21
CA PHE A 619 -25.40 -3.73 -15.02
C PHE A 619 -25.08 -2.90 -13.78
N GLN A 620 -25.97 -2.96 -12.81
CA GLN A 620 -25.71 -2.53 -11.45
C GLN A 620 -24.86 -3.61 -10.75
N VAL A 621 -23.56 -3.42 -10.78
CA VAL A 621 -22.56 -4.28 -10.12
C VAL A 621 -21.29 -3.48 -9.88
N LEU A 622 -20.65 -3.64 -8.74
CA LEU A 622 -19.46 -2.90 -8.35
C LEU A 622 -18.28 -3.82 -8.13
N LYS A 623 -17.12 -3.40 -8.63
CA LYS A 623 -15.82 -3.97 -8.26
C LYS A 623 -15.45 -3.58 -6.83
N GLN A 624 -15.66 -2.31 -6.50
CA GLN A 624 -15.37 -1.75 -5.19
C GLN A 624 -16.40 -0.72 -4.75
N ALA A 625 -16.51 -0.55 -3.43
CA ALA A 625 -17.52 0.26 -2.79
C ALA A 625 -17.28 1.77 -3.03
N ASP A 626 -17.92 2.35 -4.01
CA ASP A 626 -17.83 3.75 -4.44
C ASP A 626 -18.66 4.67 -3.50
N VAL A 627 -19.99 4.54 -3.53
CA VAL A 627 -20.91 5.34 -2.70
C VAL A 627 -20.65 5.15 -1.21
N VAL A 628 -20.37 3.93 -0.78
CA VAL A 628 -20.07 3.61 0.62
C VAL A 628 -18.79 4.30 1.09
N LEU A 629 -17.78 4.42 0.21
CA LEU A 629 -16.56 5.16 0.51
C LEU A 629 -16.84 6.66 0.67
N ALA A 630 -17.66 7.27 -0.20
CA ALA A 630 -18.07 8.67 -0.06
C ALA A 630 -18.75 8.93 1.31
N MET A 631 -19.60 8.00 1.77
CA MET A 631 -20.27 8.10 3.06
C MET A 631 -19.36 7.92 4.27
N PHE A 632 -18.21 7.31 4.09
CA PHE A 632 -17.16 7.29 5.11
C PHE A 632 -16.37 8.61 5.10
N LEU A 633 -15.82 9.01 3.94
CA LEU A 633 -14.88 10.14 3.86
C LEU A 633 -15.56 11.49 4.12
N GLN A 634 -16.79 11.67 3.67
CA GLN A 634 -17.61 12.88 3.82
C GLN A 634 -18.87 12.60 4.64
N GLY A 635 -18.70 11.80 5.69
CA GLY A 635 -19.82 11.22 6.44
C GLY A 635 -20.71 12.21 7.18
N ASP A 636 -20.23 13.42 7.48
CA ASP A 636 -21.04 14.49 8.07
C ASP A 636 -22.07 15.11 7.09
N GLN A 637 -21.95 14.82 5.80
CA GLN A 637 -22.88 15.26 4.77
C GLN A 637 -24.08 14.32 4.59
N PHE A 638 -24.07 13.16 5.24
CA PHE A 638 -25.11 12.13 5.11
C PHE A 638 -25.71 11.77 6.48
N THR A 639 -27.02 11.68 6.52
CA THR A 639 -27.72 11.24 7.74
C THR A 639 -27.47 9.74 8.01
N PRO A 640 -27.59 9.29 9.27
CA PRO A 640 -27.49 7.85 9.58
C PRO A 640 -28.46 6.97 8.77
N ALA A 641 -29.66 7.48 8.47
CA ALA A 641 -30.66 6.78 7.66
C ALA A 641 -30.20 6.63 6.20
N GLN A 642 -29.62 7.68 5.60
CA GLN A 642 -29.03 7.61 4.25
C GLN A 642 -27.84 6.64 4.20
N LYS A 643 -26.93 6.69 5.18
CA LYS A 643 -25.81 5.74 5.27
C LYS A 643 -26.31 4.30 5.32
N LYS A 644 -27.31 4.02 6.14
CA LYS A 644 -27.91 2.70 6.26
C LYS A 644 -28.53 2.27 4.93
N ALA A 645 -29.40 3.07 4.32
CA ALA A 645 -30.08 2.74 3.07
C ALA A 645 -29.09 2.49 1.92
N ASN A 646 -28.06 3.33 1.78
CA ASN A 646 -27.04 3.17 0.76
C ASN A 646 -26.15 1.94 1.03
N PHE A 647 -25.75 1.67 2.28
CA PHE A 647 -24.99 0.46 2.63
C PHE A 647 -25.81 -0.79 2.27
N GLU A 648 -27.07 -0.87 2.66
CA GLU A 648 -27.97 -1.99 2.37
C GLU A 648 -28.20 -2.19 0.87
N TYR A 649 -28.16 -1.11 0.08
CA TYR A 649 -28.28 -1.18 -1.38
C TYR A 649 -27.01 -1.68 -2.06
N TYR A 650 -25.85 -1.07 -1.76
CA TYR A 650 -24.63 -1.28 -2.50
C TYR A 650 -23.82 -2.50 -2.05
N ASP A 651 -23.93 -2.91 -0.78
CA ASP A 651 -23.19 -4.06 -0.26
C ASP A 651 -23.47 -5.37 -1.02
N PRO A 652 -24.75 -5.74 -1.29
CA PRO A 652 -25.05 -6.99 -1.99
C PRO A 652 -24.57 -7.04 -3.44
N ILE A 653 -24.43 -5.90 -4.12
CA ILE A 653 -23.97 -5.80 -5.51
C ILE A 653 -22.48 -5.49 -5.66
N THR A 654 -21.75 -5.41 -4.56
CA THR A 654 -20.28 -5.27 -4.56
C THR A 654 -19.62 -6.64 -4.60
N THR A 655 -18.85 -6.93 -5.65
CA THR A 655 -18.26 -8.26 -5.89
C THR A 655 -17.18 -8.64 -4.88
N GLY A 656 -16.46 -7.67 -4.30
CA GLY A 656 -15.27 -7.90 -3.51
C GLY A 656 -14.04 -8.28 -4.36
N ASP A 657 -14.04 -7.95 -5.65
CA ASP A 657 -12.90 -8.16 -6.57
C ASP A 657 -11.75 -7.18 -6.31
N SER A 658 -11.97 -6.14 -5.51
CA SER A 658 -10.94 -5.23 -5.01
C SER A 658 -10.56 -5.56 -3.57
N THR A 659 -9.26 -5.58 -3.29
CA THR A 659 -8.73 -5.74 -1.92
C THR A 659 -9.07 -4.55 -1.00
N LEU A 660 -9.50 -3.43 -1.56
CA LEU A 660 -9.86 -2.19 -0.84
C LEU A 660 -11.30 -2.17 -0.33
N SER A 661 -12.20 -2.96 -0.92
CA SER A 661 -13.63 -2.92 -0.57
C SER A 661 -13.90 -3.39 0.85
N SER A 662 -13.28 -4.49 1.27
CA SER A 662 -13.53 -5.13 2.57
C SER A 662 -13.32 -4.16 3.74
N VAL A 663 -12.24 -3.36 3.72
CA VAL A 663 -11.93 -2.45 4.82
C VAL A 663 -12.93 -1.30 4.91
N VAL A 664 -13.39 -0.77 3.77
CA VAL A 664 -14.42 0.28 3.71
C VAL A 664 -15.78 -0.26 4.14
N GLN A 665 -16.16 -1.42 3.64
CA GLN A 665 -17.40 -2.11 4.03
C GLN A 665 -17.41 -2.44 5.53
N SER A 666 -16.24 -2.82 6.11
CA SER A 666 -16.10 -3.03 7.56
C SER A 666 -16.44 -1.78 8.36
N ILE A 667 -15.91 -0.61 7.94
CA ILE A 667 -16.13 0.67 8.63
C ILE A 667 -17.62 1.04 8.64
N LEU A 668 -18.25 1.01 7.47
CA LEU A 668 -19.66 1.40 7.36
C LEU A 668 -20.62 0.37 7.99
N ALA A 669 -20.34 -0.93 7.84
CA ALA A 669 -21.09 -1.97 8.54
C ALA A 669 -21.06 -1.79 10.05
N ALA A 670 -19.89 -1.46 10.63
CA ALA A 670 -19.76 -1.16 12.06
C ALA A 670 -20.58 0.08 12.45
N GLU A 671 -20.49 1.17 11.67
CA GLU A 671 -21.21 2.43 11.92
C GLU A 671 -22.73 2.22 11.87
N VAL A 672 -23.22 1.53 10.84
CA VAL A 672 -24.65 1.25 10.63
C VAL A 672 -25.22 0.27 11.65
N GLY A 673 -24.39 -0.70 12.12
CA GLY A 673 -24.77 -1.67 13.14
C GLY A 673 -24.76 -3.14 12.72
N TYR A 674 -24.25 -3.46 11.52
CA TYR A 674 -24.06 -4.85 11.05
C TYR A 674 -22.73 -5.43 11.57
N GLN A 675 -22.64 -5.66 12.88
CA GLN A 675 -21.37 -6.02 13.54
C GLN A 675 -20.74 -7.32 13.02
N ASP A 676 -21.54 -8.34 12.71
CA ASP A 676 -21.00 -9.61 12.21
C ASP A 676 -20.41 -9.44 10.80
N MET A 677 -21.06 -8.64 9.96
CA MET A 677 -20.53 -8.29 8.63
C MET A 677 -19.26 -7.44 8.76
N ALA A 678 -19.24 -6.47 9.67
CA ALA A 678 -18.05 -5.66 9.95
C ALA A 678 -16.84 -6.52 10.34
N MET A 679 -17.05 -7.54 11.18
CA MET A 679 -16.01 -8.50 11.55
C MET A 679 -15.56 -9.36 10.39
N THR A 680 -16.47 -9.88 9.58
CA THR A 680 -16.15 -10.69 8.39
C THR A 680 -15.30 -9.88 7.40
N TYR A 681 -15.70 -8.64 7.11
CA TYR A 681 -14.94 -7.75 6.23
C TYR A 681 -13.58 -7.35 6.82
N PHE A 682 -13.54 -7.07 8.13
CA PHE A 682 -12.27 -6.78 8.81
C PHE A 682 -11.28 -7.95 8.70
N LEU A 683 -11.73 -9.17 8.99
CA LEU A 683 -10.86 -10.36 8.90
C LEU A 683 -10.42 -10.62 7.45
N SER A 684 -11.30 -10.42 6.48
CA SER A 684 -10.95 -10.54 5.05
C SER A 684 -9.88 -9.54 4.64
N GLY A 685 -9.96 -8.30 5.08
CA GLY A 685 -8.92 -7.29 4.87
C GLY A 685 -7.62 -7.60 5.62
N LEU A 686 -7.73 -8.04 6.88
CA LEU A 686 -6.58 -8.37 7.73
C LEU A 686 -5.73 -9.51 7.17
N PHE A 687 -6.37 -10.54 6.64
CA PHE A 687 -5.69 -11.73 6.14
C PHE A 687 -5.53 -11.77 4.62
N VAL A 688 -5.80 -10.67 3.92
CA VAL A 688 -5.79 -10.62 2.45
C VAL A 688 -4.49 -11.16 1.84
N ASP A 689 -3.33 -10.74 2.37
CA ASP A 689 -2.02 -11.20 1.92
C ASP A 689 -1.53 -12.42 2.72
N LEU A 690 -1.76 -12.44 4.03
CA LEU A 690 -1.33 -13.53 4.91
C LEU A 690 -1.91 -14.88 4.50
N ALA A 691 -3.15 -14.89 4.01
CA ALA A 691 -3.83 -16.09 3.51
C ALA A 691 -3.97 -16.14 1.98
N ASP A 692 -3.35 -15.18 1.27
CA ASP A 692 -3.38 -15.08 -0.19
C ASP A 692 -4.80 -15.19 -0.80
N LEU A 693 -5.76 -14.44 -0.21
CA LEU A 693 -7.18 -14.57 -0.54
C LEU A 693 -7.51 -14.23 -2.01
N HIS A 694 -6.64 -13.48 -2.68
CA HIS A 694 -6.79 -13.09 -4.08
C HIS A 694 -5.78 -13.78 -5.02
N SER A 695 -5.00 -14.76 -4.51
CA SER A 695 -4.00 -15.50 -5.27
C SER A 695 -2.95 -14.61 -5.97
N ASN A 696 -2.65 -13.46 -5.38
CA ASN A 696 -1.71 -12.46 -5.90
C ASN A 696 -0.77 -11.86 -4.85
N ALA A 697 -0.72 -12.42 -3.64
CA ALA A 697 0.22 -12.02 -2.60
C ALA A 697 1.67 -12.26 -3.04
N ARG A 698 1.93 -13.20 -3.95
CA ARG A 698 3.24 -13.44 -4.57
C ARG A 698 3.84 -12.21 -5.26
N ASP A 699 2.99 -11.26 -5.68
CA ASP A 699 3.39 -10.03 -6.39
C ASP A 699 3.73 -8.87 -5.43
N GLY A 700 3.65 -9.08 -4.12
CA GLY A 700 3.93 -8.11 -3.05
C GLY A 700 2.71 -7.83 -2.16
N VAL A 701 2.95 -7.20 -1.00
CA VAL A 701 1.92 -6.84 0.00
C VAL A 701 1.01 -5.73 -0.54
N HIS A 702 -0.31 -5.85 -0.31
CA HIS A 702 -1.28 -4.78 -0.61
C HIS A 702 -1.23 -3.70 0.49
N ILE A 703 -0.37 -2.70 0.32
CA ILE A 703 -0.11 -1.68 1.34
C ILE A 703 -1.37 -0.88 1.70
N ALA A 704 -2.21 -0.56 0.73
CA ALA A 704 -3.48 0.11 1.00
C ALA A 704 -4.44 -0.73 1.87
N SER A 705 -4.49 -2.05 1.65
CA SER A 705 -5.28 -2.94 2.52
C SER A 705 -4.74 -2.97 3.95
N THR A 706 -3.42 -2.96 4.13
CA THR A 706 -2.82 -2.90 5.48
C THR A 706 -3.14 -1.57 6.19
N GLY A 707 -3.14 -0.45 5.47
CA GLY A 707 -3.61 0.85 5.99
C GLY A 707 -5.10 0.83 6.31
N GLY A 708 -5.89 0.20 5.43
CA GLY A 708 -7.32 0.00 5.63
C GLY A 708 -7.67 -0.83 6.86
N VAL A 709 -6.82 -1.79 7.24
CA VAL A 709 -6.98 -2.56 8.50
C VAL A 709 -6.93 -1.62 9.71
N TRP A 710 -5.97 -0.69 9.76
CA TRP A 710 -5.92 0.31 10.81
C TRP A 710 -7.17 1.21 10.80
N ASN A 711 -7.61 1.64 9.61
CA ASN A 711 -8.84 2.44 9.47
C ASN A 711 -10.06 1.67 9.98
N ALA A 712 -10.20 0.38 9.68
CA ALA A 712 -11.30 -0.44 10.19
C ALA A 712 -11.27 -0.57 11.71
N LEU A 713 -10.09 -0.69 12.32
CA LEU A 713 -9.93 -0.73 13.77
C LEU A 713 -10.31 0.61 14.42
N VAL A 714 -9.77 1.71 13.93
CA VAL A 714 -9.86 3.02 14.58
C VAL A 714 -11.12 3.77 14.16
N HIS A 715 -11.40 3.86 12.87
CA HIS A 715 -12.61 4.53 12.37
C HIS A 715 -13.83 3.62 12.41
N GLY A 716 -13.69 2.31 12.17
CA GLY A 716 -14.78 1.36 12.24
C GLY A 716 -15.17 1.04 13.69
N PHE A 717 -14.40 0.19 14.36
CA PHE A 717 -14.71 -0.29 15.70
C PHE A 717 -14.46 0.76 16.80
N GLY A 718 -13.43 1.57 16.66
CA GLY A 718 -13.15 2.72 17.54
C GLY A 718 -14.17 3.84 17.38
N GLY A 719 -14.81 3.94 16.23
CA GLY A 719 -15.84 4.94 15.91
C GLY A 719 -15.31 6.37 15.79
N LEU A 720 -14.00 6.54 15.54
CA LEU A 720 -13.39 7.86 15.35
C LEU A 720 -13.92 8.54 14.07
N ARG A 721 -14.27 9.84 14.18
CA ARG A 721 -14.48 10.75 13.04
C ARG A 721 -13.77 12.07 13.32
N ASP A 722 -13.33 12.73 12.26
CA ASP A 722 -12.48 13.94 12.32
C ASP A 722 -12.90 15.01 11.31
N HIS A 723 -14.19 15.08 10.98
CA HIS A 723 -14.72 16.01 10.00
C HIS A 723 -14.50 17.48 10.43
N GLY A 724 -13.81 18.25 9.56
CA GLY A 724 -13.44 19.65 9.82
C GLY A 724 -12.56 19.81 11.06
N GLY A 725 -11.69 18.83 11.34
CA GLY A 725 -10.77 18.84 12.48
C GLY A 725 -11.44 18.63 13.85
N ARG A 726 -12.72 18.26 13.87
CA ARG A 726 -13.48 17.95 15.10
C ARG A 726 -13.38 16.44 15.38
N ILE A 727 -12.74 16.09 16.48
CA ILE A 727 -12.55 14.71 16.91
C ILE A 727 -13.81 14.23 17.62
N THR A 728 -14.44 13.19 17.09
CA THR A 728 -15.63 12.58 17.69
C THR A 728 -15.50 11.06 17.74
N PHE A 729 -16.08 10.45 18.77
CA PHE A 729 -16.11 9.01 18.96
C PHE A 729 -17.54 8.49 19.10
N ASP A 730 -17.86 7.44 18.36
CA ASP A 730 -19.09 6.65 18.52
C ASP A 730 -18.74 5.14 18.42
N PRO A 731 -18.25 4.55 19.51
CA PRO A 731 -17.63 3.21 19.52
C PRO A 731 -18.55 2.07 19.12
N ARG A 732 -17.98 1.03 18.50
CA ARG A 732 -18.64 -0.17 17.98
C ARG A 732 -17.85 -1.45 18.30
N LEU A 733 -17.38 -1.61 19.55
CA LEU A 733 -16.55 -2.75 19.95
C LEU A 733 -17.26 -4.09 19.69
N PRO A 734 -16.65 -5.02 18.89
CA PRO A 734 -17.20 -6.34 18.62
C PRO A 734 -17.43 -7.15 19.91
N LYS A 735 -18.47 -8.00 19.92
CA LYS A 735 -18.81 -8.80 21.11
C LYS A 735 -17.69 -9.74 21.56
N SER A 736 -16.89 -10.23 20.62
CA SER A 736 -15.77 -11.14 20.88
C SER A 736 -14.53 -10.47 21.46
N TRP A 737 -14.46 -9.12 21.49
CA TRP A 737 -13.30 -8.39 22.00
C TRP A 737 -13.55 -7.81 23.38
N PRO A 738 -12.74 -8.16 24.40
CA PRO A 738 -12.80 -7.52 25.71
C PRO A 738 -12.47 -6.03 25.65
N SER A 739 -11.42 -5.66 24.91
CA SER A 739 -11.00 -4.29 24.72
C SER A 739 -10.30 -4.08 23.38
N LEU A 740 -10.27 -2.83 22.94
CA LEU A 740 -9.48 -2.31 21.82
C LEU A 740 -8.73 -1.08 22.30
N GLU A 741 -7.41 -1.05 22.12
CA GLU A 741 -6.57 0.07 22.52
C GLU A 741 -5.72 0.54 21.34
N PHE A 742 -5.59 1.86 21.15
CA PHE A 742 -4.75 2.47 20.12
C PHE A 742 -4.28 3.86 20.56
N VAL A 743 -3.28 4.40 19.86
CA VAL A 743 -2.70 5.71 20.15
C VAL A 743 -2.94 6.65 18.98
N LEU A 744 -3.22 7.92 19.26
CA LEU A 744 -3.44 8.98 18.29
C LEU A 744 -2.56 10.19 18.62
N THR A 745 -1.90 10.75 17.62
CA THR A 745 -1.24 12.06 17.72
C THR A 745 -2.14 13.12 17.08
N ILE A 746 -2.60 14.07 17.89
CA ILE A 746 -3.51 15.15 17.47
C ILE A 746 -2.88 16.48 17.86
N ARG A 747 -2.53 17.32 16.87
CA ARG A 747 -1.90 18.64 17.06
C ARG A 747 -0.72 18.60 18.04
N GLY A 748 0.12 17.57 17.90
CA GLY A 748 1.30 17.36 18.74
C GLY A 748 1.03 16.73 20.09
N SER A 749 -0.21 16.40 20.42
CA SER A 749 -0.57 15.70 21.65
C SER A 749 -0.75 14.22 21.38
N ARG A 750 -0.04 13.38 22.15
CA ARG A 750 -0.19 11.92 22.07
C ARG A 750 -1.24 11.46 23.06
N MET A 751 -2.29 10.86 22.57
CA MET A 751 -3.42 10.39 23.35
C MET A 751 -3.64 8.88 23.14
N ARG A 752 -3.67 8.15 24.23
CA ARG A 752 -4.07 6.75 24.25
C ARG A 752 -5.57 6.65 24.41
N VAL A 753 -6.20 5.83 23.59
CA VAL A 753 -7.63 5.52 23.62
C VAL A 753 -7.80 4.04 23.95
N ARG A 754 -8.54 3.72 25.00
CA ARG A 754 -8.90 2.36 25.37
C ARG A 754 -10.41 2.21 25.42
N LEU A 755 -10.92 1.42 24.52
CA LEU A 755 -12.33 1.09 24.40
C LEU A 755 -12.60 -0.24 25.10
N GLU A 756 -13.58 -0.24 25.96
CA GLU A 756 -14.12 -1.38 26.70
C GLU A 756 -15.64 -1.47 26.50
N ARG A 757 -16.26 -2.55 26.93
CA ARG A 757 -17.70 -2.78 26.75
C ARG A 757 -18.59 -1.64 27.26
N ARG A 758 -18.23 -1.03 28.41
CA ARG A 758 -19.04 -0.05 29.13
C ARG A 758 -18.38 1.30 29.29
N SER A 759 -17.22 1.50 28.69
CA SER A 759 -16.50 2.77 28.75
C SER A 759 -15.59 2.96 27.55
N ILE A 760 -15.30 4.22 27.24
CA ILE A 760 -14.14 4.63 26.46
C ILE A 760 -13.28 5.52 27.34
N ASN A 761 -11.98 5.23 27.36
CA ASN A 761 -11.04 5.88 28.25
C ASN A 761 -9.99 6.60 27.41
N PHE A 762 -9.64 7.81 27.80
CA PHE A 762 -8.67 8.67 27.13
C PHE A 762 -7.58 9.07 28.12
N ASP A 763 -6.32 8.99 27.69
CA ASP A 763 -5.16 9.43 28.45
C ASP A 763 -4.22 10.22 27.53
N VAL A 764 -4.06 11.52 27.80
CA VAL A 764 -3.09 12.34 27.08
C VAL A 764 -1.73 12.16 27.77
N GLU A 765 -0.87 11.37 27.14
CA GLU A 765 0.44 11.00 27.67
C GLU A 765 1.49 12.09 27.46
N GLU A 766 1.39 12.84 26.36
CA GLU A 766 2.30 13.92 25.98
C GLU A 766 1.55 15.05 25.26
N GLY A 767 2.04 16.28 25.38
CA GLY A 767 1.52 17.45 24.67
C GLY A 767 0.55 18.29 25.50
N GLY A 768 -0.41 18.95 24.83
CA GLY A 768 -1.45 19.80 25.42
C GLY A 768 -2.79 19.08 25.57
N PRO A 769 -3.81 19.78 26.10
CA PRO A 769 -5.17 19.23 26.19
C PRO A 769 -5.75 18.89 24.79
N VAL A 770 -6.54 17.82 24.71
CA VAL A 770 -7.25 17.41 23.51
C VAL A 770 -8.76 17.61 23.68
N GLU A 771 -9.36 18.39 22.78
CA GLU A 771 -10.81 18.56 22.71
C GLU A 771 -11.41 17.50 21.79
N LEU A 772 -12.45 16.83 22.27
CA LEU A 772 -13.16 15.79 21.54
C LEU A 772 -14.62 15.71 21.99
N SER A 773 -15.41 14.86 21.35
CA SER A 773 -16.72 14.48 21.86
C SER A 773 -16.96 12.98 21.76
N VAL A 774 -17.79 12.45 22.65
CA VAL A 774 -18.24 11.06 22.65
C VAL A 774 -19.76 11.06 22.50
N ARG A 775 -20.27 10.54 21.39
CA ARG A 775 -21.73 10.52 21.07
C ARG A 775 -22.38 11.90 21.21
N GLY A 776 -21.67 12.94 20.80
CA GLY A 776 -22.14 14.33 20.83
C GLY A 776 -21.86 15.07 22.15
N GLU A 777 -21.46 14.39 23.21
CA GLU A 777 -21.11 15.05 24.49
C GLU A 777 -19.67 15.53 24.44
N PRO A 778 -19.41 16.84 24.59
CA PRO A 778 -18.07 17.42 24.51
C PRO A 778 -17.23 17.04 25.74
N LEU A 779 -15.94 16.86 25.51
CA LEU A 779 -14.95 16.50 26.52
C LEU A 779 -13.61 17.14 26.20
N THR A 780 -12.93 17.66 27.22
CA THR A 780 -11.51 18.06 27.14
C THR A 780 -10.68 17.13 28.01
N VAL A 781 -9.71 16.45 27.43
CA VAL A 781 -8.80 15.56 28.15
C VAL A 781 -7.48 16.29 28.40
N PHE A 782 -7.10 16.42 29.67
CA PHE A 782 -5.88 17.12 30.09
C PHE A 782 -4.73 16.12 30.29
N PRO A 783 -3.48 16.50 29.98
CA PRO A 783 -2.31 15.69 30.26
C PRO A 783 -2.25 15.27 31.77
N GLY A 784 -1.98 13.99 31.99
CA GLY A 784 -1.88 13.43 33.35
C GLY A 784 -3.21 13.31 34.09
N THR A 785 -4.34 13.58 33.43
CA THR A 785 -5.69 13.44 34.02
C THR A 785 -6.54 12.59 33.08
N PRO A 786 -6.44 11.25 33.16
CA PRO A 786 -7.24 10.37 32.31
C PRO A 786 -8.74 10.59 32.48
N ALA A 787 -9.48 10.52 31.39
CA ALA A 787 -10.93 10.67 31.35
C ALA A 787 -11.60 9.36 30.94
N ALA A 788 -12.64 8.96 31.65
CA ALA A 788 -13.46 7.81 31.36
C ALA A 788 -14.90 8.23 31.06
N VAL A 789 -15.40 7.87 29.90
CA VAL A 789 -16.79 8.13 29.49
C VAL A 789 -17.57 6.82 29.50
N PRO A 790 -18.64 6.71 30.31
CA PRO A 790 -19.49 5.55 30.35
C PRO A 790 -20.24 5.37 29.01
N LEU A 791 -20.37 4.13 28.56
CA LEU A 791 -21.15 3.74 27.39
C LEU A 791 -22.32 2.85 27.82
N ALA A 792 -23.53 3.24 27.44
CA ALA A 792 -24.73 2.43 27.68
C ALA A 792 -24.72 1.14 26.85
N ASP A 793 -24.21 1.21 25.62
CA ASP A 793 -24.12 0.13 24.64
C ASP A 793 -22.96 0.34 23.67
N GLN A 794 -22.87 -0.50 22.64
CA GLN A 794 -21.92 -0.40 21.52
C GLN A 794 -22.64 -0.02 20.20
N GLY A 795 -23.68 0.79 20.30
CA GLY A 795 -24.48 1.26 19.17
C GLY A 795 -25.52 0.24 18.68
N PRO A 796 -26.16 0.51 17.53
CA PRO A 796 -27.19 -0.34 16.99
C PRO A 796 -26.63 -1.72 16.65
N LEU A 797 -27.46 -2.76 16.82
CA LEU A 797 -27.19 -4.13 16.47
C LEU A 797 -28.28 -4.61 15.50
N LEU A 798 -27.91 -4.77 14.24
CA LEU A 798 -28.76 -5.24 13.17
C LEU A 798 -28.48 -6.71 12.86
N ALA A 799 -29.52 -7.44 12.44
CA ALA A 799 -29.37 -8.79 11.89
C ALA A 799 -28.66 -8.71 10.52
N SER A 800 -28.21 -9.87 10.03
CA SER A 800 -27.63 -9.96 8.67
C SER A 800 -28.60 -9.41 7.61
N LEU A 801 -28.04 -8.80 6.57
CA LEU A 801 -28.81 -8.42 5.37
C LEU A 801 -29.50 -9.64 4.80
N GLY A 802 -30.79 -9.49 4.45
CA GLY A 802 -31.55 -10.48 3.69
C GLY A 802 -31.22 -10.42 2.17
N SER A 803 -32.14 -10.95 1.34
CA SER A 803 -32.11 -10.75 -0.11
C SER A 803 -32.13 -9.27 -0.44
N HIS A 804 -31.54 -8.86 -1.58
CA HIS A 804 -31.42 -7.48 -1.99
C HIS A 804 -32.79 -6.76 -1.94
N PRO A 805 -32.94 -5.65 -1.18
CA PRO A 805 -34.23 -5.05 -0.88
C PRO A 805 -34.93 -4.43 -2.10
N VAL A 806 -34.19 -4.23 -3.20
CA VAL A 806 -34.68 -3.51 -4.39
C VAL A 806 -35.05 -4.44 -5.55
N VAL A 807 -34.59 -5.71 -5.55
CA VAL A 807 -35.02 -6.69 -6.57
C VAL A 807 -36.55 -6.92 -6.44
N GLY A 808 -37.28 -6.71 -7.54
CA GLY A 808 -38.76 -6.71 -7.55
C GLY A 808 -39.36 -5.35 -7.24
N GLY A 809 -38.58 -4.36 -6.83
CA GLY A 809 -39.01 -2.97 -6.64
C GLY A 809 -39.36 -2.29 -7.97
N ARG A 810 -40.15 -1.25 -7.92
CA ARG A 810 -40.53 -0.44 -9.11
C ARG A 810 -39.77 0.86 -9.15
N ARG A 811 -39.19 1.16 -10.33
CA ARG A 811 -38.61 2.46 -10.65
C ARG A 811 -39.70 3.51 -10.82
N GLU A 812 -39.32 4.76 -10.88
CA GLU A 812 -40.25 5.91 -11.13
C GLU A 812 -41.08 5.74 -12.42
N ASP A 813 -40.49 5.15 -13.46
CA ASP A 813 -41.16 4.86 -14.74
C ASP A 813 -42.11 3.65 -14.68
N GLY A 814 -42.21 2.97 -13.52
CA GLY A 814 -43.04 1.80 -13.26
C GLY A 814 -42.40 0.45 -13.65
N SER A 815 -41.21 0.44 -14.26
CA SER A 815 -40.48 -0.79 -14.56
C SER A 815 -40.00 -1.49 -13.28
N VAL A 816 -39.84 -2.81 -13.35
CA VAL A 816 -39.43 -3.65 -12.20
C VAL A 816 -37.97 -3.95 -12.30
N VAL A 817 -37.23 -3.77 -11.20
CA VAL A 817 -35.81 -4.14 -11.09
C VAL A 817 -35.67 -5.65 -11.07
N GLN A 818 -34.88 -6.20 -11.98
CA GLN A 818 -34.61 -7.65 -12.07
C GLN A 818 -33.12 -7.94 -11.84
N ALA A 819 -32.83 -9.10 -11.24
CA ALA A 819 -31.48 -9.65 -11.23
C ALA A 819 -31.30 -10.55 -12.46
N VAL A 820 -30.26 -10.29 -13.26
CA VAL A 820 -30.00 -10.95 -14.54
C VAL A 820 -28.56 -11.45 -14.58
N LEU A 821 -28.39 -12.69 -15.02
CA LEU A 821 -27.05 -13.24 -15.32
C LEU A 821 -26.85 -13.15 -16.85
N PRO A 822 -25.82 -12.45 -17.34
CA PRO A 822 -25.49 -12.47 -18.76
C PRO A 822 -25.13 -13.91 -19.20
N GLU A 823 -25.74 -14.37 -20.29
CA GLU A 823 -25.37 -15.68 -20.87
C GLU A 823 -23.93 -15.60 -21.42
N SER A 824 -23.05 -16.46 -20.90
CA SER A 824 -21.74 -16.68 -21.53
C SER A 824 -21.94 -17.60 -22.72
N HIS A 825 -21.62 -17.13 -23.95
CA HIS A 825 -21.55 -18.04 -25.07
C HIS A 825 -20.47 -19.09 -24.85
N PRO A 826 -20.69 -20.35 -25.25
CA PRO A 826 -19.68 -21.42 -25.14
C PRO A 826 -18.37 -21.02 -25.81
N GLN A 827 -17.24 -21.42 -25.23
CA GLN A 827 -15.89 -21.16 -25.76
C GLN A 827 -15.61 -21.80 -27.15
N ASP A 828 -16.55 -22.57 -27.72
CA ASP A 828 -16.41 -23.31 -28.97
C ASP A 828 -16.24 -22.44 -30.26
N ILE A 829 -16.33 -21.10 -30.11
CA ILE A 829 -16.18 -20.18 -31.26
C ILE A 829 -14.73 -19.74 -31.49
N VAL A 830 -13.83 -19.96 -30.52
CA VAL A 830 -12.45 -19.41 -30.58
C VAL A 830 -11.45 -20.38 -31.24
N GLU A 831 -11.78 -21.64 -31.44
CA GLU A 831 -10.86 -22.61 -32.02
C GLU A 831 -10.85 -22.67 -33.59
N GLU A 832 -11.75 -21.96 -34.28
CA GLU A 832 -11.78 -21.96 -35.76
C GLU A 832 -11.07 -20.77 -36.43
N VAL A 833 -10.37 -19.91 -35.69
CA VAL A 833 -9.60 -18.80 -36.29
C VAL A 833 -8.18 -18.77 -35.69
N SER A 834 -7.42 -19.83 -36.01
CA SER A 834 -5.96 -19.82 -35.81
C SER A 834 -5.23 -20.09 -37.14
#